data_1ad837d14b494c87ae9984619f8bb6b5
#
_entry.id   1ad837d14b494c87ae9984619f8bb6b5
#
_cell.length_a   1.000
_cell.length_b   1.000
_cell.length_c   1.000
_cell.angle_alpha   90.00
_cell.angle_beta   90.00
_cell.angle_gamma   90.00
#
_symmetry.space_group_name_H-M   'P 1'
#
loop_
_entity.id
_entity.type
_entity.pdbx_description
1 polymer ?
#
loop_
_entity_poly.entity_id
_entity_poly.type
_entity_poly.pdbx_seq_one_letter_code
_entity_poly.pdbx_strand_id
1 'polypeptide(L)'
;MAALLATVLSLYAASASAQSHNNNQVSQEKKHYPPGSAWTLDTQLGIHEAGTIDTLQYNYQQQFVPAMTTDAYATTGQLTGPGLSMVYFDRPDPSSFFFNTAVQRWLPSFQTTKFYNVFIPMTLLSYNFSTGREIHSDLLKAQFAGNVNKRIGIGASAMYPYTKGCYAEQASKGLNFGLTFYYTGDHYQTQMFYNQYRHVNKENGGITDDLYITDPAAVQGGVDHIDSKSIPVRLSEVHNILSGQEFYMSHAYCLGFYRDITQPEDTIERRELVPVTKFVYSFDFNRNKRQFLSRDASSAHEFWEHSYFNTAETNEKDHHMSVRNTFGIQMVEGFQKWFPFGLSAWATYDYDRYWYDQVMPEANADGTPGTGTEDLTPLPEGVDRNPKANRNRLWVSGRLEKQKGKVIRYLADARFGLLGDAIGEVDVRGNFTTRFRLGKDTVEIAAEGFFKNLEPDWTLRHYAGNHFVWDNNFGKIRSFRVGGHLYIPWTRTDISVNFENIQNMVYFDSSCLPQQYGGSVQVFSACLDQELKFGIWNWNNRITYQATSDKARLPLPALSVYSNMFLQFRIATLQVQLGVDCDYYTKYQGMLYQPATMSFHVQGDNAKWVGNYPLCNVYLNCKLYKTRFFVMCSHVNQGWFSRDYFSMPGYPISPRQLRLGVSVDFAN
;
A
#
# COMPACT_ATOMS: atom_id res chain seq x y z
N MET A 1 14.36 6.76 -19.54
CA MET A 1 13.13 7.55 -19.73
C MET A 1 12.80 7.75 -21.22
N ALA A 2 13.68 8.32 -22.04
CA ALA A 2 13.47 8.46 -23.49
C ALA A 2 13.20 7.13 -24.23
N ALA A 3 13.85 6.03 -23.85
CA ALA A 3 13.65 4.72 -24.46
C ALA A 3 12.27 4.08 -24.14
N LEU A 4 11.73 4.30 -22.94
CA LEU A 4 10.38 3.82 -22.57
C LEU A 4 9.28 4.63 -23.28
N LEU A 5 9.47 5.95 -23.39
CA LEU A 5 8.58 6.81 -24.18
C LEU A 5 8.65 6.46 -25.66
N ALA A 6 9.84 6.16 -26.20
CA ALA A 6 10.03 5.75 -27.58
C ALA A 6 9.39 4.39 -27.89
N THR A 7 9.44 3.41 -26.96
CA THR A 7 8.76 2.11 -27.13
C THR A 7 7.23 2.24 -27.04
N VAL A 8 6.71 3.08 -26.16
CA VAL A 8 5.26 3.35 -26.06
C VAL A 8 4.79 4.12 -27.32
N LEU A 9 5.57 5.09 -27.80
CA LEU A 9 5.28 5.81 -29.03
C LEU A 9 5.42 4.94 -30.29
N SER A 10 6.36 3.98 -30.31
CA SER A 10 6.50 3.05 -31.45
C SER A 10 5.39 2.00 -31.48
N LEU A 11 4.90 1.53 -30.34
CA LEU A 11 3.71 0.70 -30.24
C LEU A 11 2.45 1.46 -30.67
N TYR A 12 2.40 2.77 -30.40
CA TYR A 12 1.31 3.64 -30.83
C TYR A 12 1.35 3.91 -32.34
N ALA A 13 2.53 4.14 -32.90
CA ALA A 13 2.71 4.31 -34.34
C ALA A 13 2.38 3.03 -35.12
N ALA A 14 2.68 1.86 -34.58
CA ALA A 14 2.32 0.57 -35.17
C ALA A 14 0.80 0.33 -35.14
N SER A 15 0.09 0.73 -34.08
CA SER A 15 -1.37 0.64 -34.02
C SER A 15 -2.08 1.66 -34.91
N ALA A 16 -1.52 2.88 -35.03
CA ALA A 16 -2.05 3.92 -35.92
C ALA A 16 -1.86 3.60 -37.41
N SER A 17 -0.75 2.95 -37.81
CA SER A 17 -0.52 2.54 -39.18
C SER A 17 -1.41 1.37 -39.64
N ALA A 18 -1.90 0.54 -38.70
CA ALA A 18 -2.87 -0.52 -39.02
C ALA A 18 -4.28 0.03 -39.29
N GLN A 19 -4.58 1.28 -38.91
CA GLN A 19 -5.90 1.91 -39.12
C GLN A 19 -5.99 2.80 -40.37
N SER A 20 -4.89 3.04 -41.11
CA SER A 20 -4.90 4.05 -42.20
C SER A 20 -5.25 3.50 -43.60
N HIS A 21 -5.68 2.26 -43.73
CA HIS A 21 -6.13 1.70 -44.99
C HIS A 21 -7.58 1.21 -44.94
N ASN A 22 -8.52 2.16 -44.92
CA ASN A 22 -9.85 2.01 -45.56
C ASN A 22 -10.67 3.29 -45.37
N ASN A 23 -10.51 4.28 -46.25
CA ASN A 23 -11.44 5.39 -46.43
C ASN A 23 -12.60 4.92 -47.32
N ASN A 24 -13.63 4.33 -46.75
CA ASN A 24 -14.96 4.37 -47.33
C ASN A 24 -15.90 4.87 -46.21
N GLN A 25 -16.41 6.09 -46.45
CA GLN A 25 -17.43 6.74 -45.61
C GLN A 25 -18.72 5.92 -45.66
N VAL A 26 -18.87 5.01 -44.70
CA VAL A 26 -20.16 4.54 -44.25
C VAL A 26 -20.31 5.12 -42.83
N SER A 27 -21.38 5.84 -42.56
CA SER A 27 -21.74 6.30 -41.22
C SER A 27 -21.79 5.14 -40.28
N GLN A 28 -20.66 4.87 -39.59
CA GLN A 28 -20.62 3.82 -38.57
C GLN A 28 -21.42 4.32 -37.38
N GLU A 29 -22.58 3.72 -37.13
CA GLU A 29 -23.20 3.72 -35.82
C GLU A 29 -22.09 3.41 -34.80
N LYS A 30 -21.91 4.31 -33.83
CA LYS A 30 -20.94 4.10 -32.75
C LYS A 30 -21.38 2.86 -31.99
N LYS A 31 -20.78 1.72 -32.26
CA LYS A 31 -21.02 0.48 -31.53
C LYS A 31 -20.69 0.75 -30.06
N HIS A 32 -21.71 0.74 -29.23
CA HIS A 32 -21.56 0.88 -27.79
C HIS A 32 -21.08 -0.47 -27.25
N TYR A 33 -19.77 -0.60 -26.99
CA TYR A 33 -19.23 -1.80 -26.34
C TYR A 33 -19.53 -1.75 -24.85
N PRO A 34 -19.88 -2.91 -24.23
CA PRO A 34 -20.06 -2.97 -22.80
C PRO A 34 -18.75 -2.59 -22.07
N PRO A 35 -18.83 -2.00 -20.87
CA PRO A 35 -17.64 -1.68 -20.09
C PRO A 35 -16.85 -2.94 -19.80
N GLY A 36 -15.53 -2.84 -19.83
CA GLY A 36 -14.64 -3.92 -19.42
C GLY A 36 -14.80 -4.27 -17.94
N SER A 37 -14.24 -5.38 -17.52
CA SER A 37 -14.17 -5.80 -16.11
C SER A 37 -12.72 -5.83 -15.62
N ALA A 38 -12.54 -5.58 -14.33
CA ALA A 38 -11.26 -5.70 -13.66
C ALA A 38 -11.40 -6.58 -12.41
N TRP A 39 -10.34 -7.27 -12.03
CA TRP A 39 -10.29 -8.05 -10.80
C TRP A 39 -8.86 -8.12 -10.25
N THR A 40 -8.75 -8.42 -8.98
CA THR A 40 -7.54 -8.85 -8.29
C THR A 40 -7.66 -10.33 -7.92
N LEU A 41 -6.63 -10.92 -7.37
CA LEU A 41 -6.63 -12.32 -6.96
C LEU A 41 -6.50 -12.43 -5.46
N ASP A 42 -7.19 -13.41 -4.86
CA ASP A 42 -6.86 -13.82 -3.51
C ASP A 42 -5.50 -14.53 -3.47
N THR A 43 -4.81 -14.44 -2.35
CA THR A 43 -3.43 -14.90 -2.20
C THR A 43 -3.30 -16.43 -2.14
N GLN A 44 -4.39 -17.16 -1.96
CA GLN A 44 -4.36 -18.60 -1.69
C GLN A 44 -4.79 -19.42 -2.91
N LEU A 45 -6.00 -19.22 -3.36
CA LEU A 45 -6.61 -20.01 -4.41
C LEU A 45 -6.65 -19.30 -5.78
N GLY A 46 -6.22 -18.03 -5.84
CA GLY A 46 -6.31 -17.23 -7.07
C GLY A 46 -7.77 -16.97 -7.49
N ILE A 47 -8.68 -16.90 -6.52
CA ILE A 47 -10.08 -16.55 -6.78
C ILE A 47 -10.17 -15.09 -7.16
N HIS A 48 -11.04 -14.75 -8.11
CA HIS A 48 -11.26 -13.38 -8.53
C HIS A 48 -11.96 -12.56 -7.44
N GLU A 49 -11.34 -11.48 -7.03
CA GLU A 49 -11.94 -10.44 -6.23
C GLU A 49 -12.29 -9.27 -7.14
N ALA A 50 -13.55 -8.81 -7.08
CA ALA A 50 -14.03 -7.75 -7.97
C ALA A 50 -13.21 -6.46 -7.81
N GLY A 51 -12.61 -6.02 -8.90
CA GLY A 51 -11.87 -4.76 -9.00
C GLY A 51 -12.64 -3.71 -9.79
N THR A 52 -12.20 -2.47 -9.69
CA THR A 52 -12.75 -1.35 -10.48
C THR A 52 -11.75 -0.90 -11.53
N ILE A 53 -12.23 -0.60 -12.74
CA ILE A 53 -11.47 0.16 -13.72
C ILE A 53 -11.44 1.61 -13.24
N ASP A 54 -10.32 2.31 -13.42
CA ASP A 54 -10.22 3.73 -13.06
C ASP A 54 -11.14 4.59 -13.94
N THR A 55 -12.32 4.86 -13.41
CA THR A 55 -13.34 5.72 -14.01
C THR A 55 -13.55 7.00 -13.24
N LEU A 56 -12.65 7.35 -12.32
CA LEU A 56 -12.77 8.54 -11.48
C LEU A 56 -13.06 9.78 -12.30
N GLN A 57 -14.09 10.51 -11.92
CA GLN A 57 -14.48 11.76 -12.56
C GLN A 57 -13.98 12.98 -11.78
N TYR A 58 -13.71 12.82 -10.49
CA TYR A 58 -13.39 13.87 -9.54
C TYR A 58 -12.26 13.47 -8.61
N ASN A 59 -11.72 14.42 -7.84
CA ASN A 59 -10.69 14.23 -6.82
C ASN A 59 -9.34 13.70 -7.36
N TYR A 60 -8.94 14.13 -8.57
CA TYR A 60 -7.66 13.72 -9.15
C TYR A 60 -6.44 14.25 -8.39
N GLN A 61 -6.58 15.38 -7.69
CA GLN A 61 -5.51 15.95 -6.89
C GLN A 61 -5.02 14.98 -5.80
N GLN A 62 -5.90 14.10 -5.30
CA GLN A 62 -5.55 13.14 -4.26
C GLN A 62 -4.59 12.04 -4.76
N GLN A 63 -4.51 11.78 -6.05
CA GLN A 63 -3.63 10.74 -6.60
C GLN A 63 -2.14 11.06 -6.47
N PHE A 64 -1.77 12.30 -6.17
CA PHE A 64 -0.39 12.72 -5.95
C PHE A 64 0.09 12.51 -4.53
N VAL A 65 -0.80 12.54 -3.56
CA VAL A 65 -0.47 12.48 -2.13
C VAL A 65 -0.30 11.03 -1.63
N PRO A 66 0.64 10.77 -0.71
CA PRO A 66 0.83 9.42 -0.15
C PRO A 66 -0.38 8.89 0.63
N ALA A 67 -1.20 9.78 1.17
CA ALA A 67 -2.32 9.48 2.05
C ALA A 67 -3.62 9.04 1.33
N MET A 68 -3.54 8.53 0.10
CA MET A 68 -4.73 8.12 -0.69
C MET A 68 -5.62 7.07 -0.03
N THR A 69 -5.12 6.34 0.94
CA THR A 69 -5.85 5.22 1.58
C THR A 69 -6.17 5.46 3.05
N THR A 70 -5.85 6.63 3.58
CA THR A 70 -6.11 7.02 4.96
C THR A 70 -6.18 8.54 5.08
N ASP A 71 -6.97 9.05 6.01
CA ASP A 71 -7.14 10.50 6.22
C ASP A 71 -6.02 11.13 7.05
N ALA A 72 -5.25 10.33 7.78
CA ALA A 72 -4.15 10.81 8.59
C ALA A 72 -2.94 9.90 8.41
N TYR A 73 -1.87 10.45 7.84
CA TYR A 73 -0.66 9.71 7.48
C TYR A 73 0.60 10.40 7.98
N ALA A 74 1.28 9.75 8.92
CA ALA A 74 2.61 10.16 9.36
C ALA A 74 3.64 9.75 8.31
N THR A 75 4.48 10.67 7.84
CA THR A 75 5.46 10.40 6.78
C THR A 75 6.74 11.22 6.99
N THR A 76 7.86 10.68 6.51
CA THR A 76 9.14 11.40 6.42
C THR A 76 9.13 12.50 5.35
N GLY A 77 8.06 12.60 4.53
CA GLY A 77 7.82 13.71 3.58
C GLY A 77 8.26 13.47 2.14
N GLN A 78 9.08 12.46 1.84
CA GLN A 78 9.40 12.12 0.45
C GLN A 78 8.31 11.26 -0.20
N LEU A 79 8.24 11.31 -1.53
CA LEU A 79 7.16 10.71 -2.32
C LEU A 79 7.02 9.18 -2.11
N THR A 80 8.11 8.45 -1.96
CA THR A 80 8.11 7.02 -1.67
C THR A 80 8.71 6.70 -0.32
N GLY A 81 8.75 7.71 0.55
CA GLY A 81 9.33 7.59 1.88
C GLY A 81 8.50 6.74 2.82
N PRO A 82 9.13 6.34 3.90
CA PRO A 82 8.48 5.66 5.01
C PRO A 82 7.30 6.44 5.54
N GLY A 83 6.26 5.72 5.93
CA GLY A 83 5.08 6.32 6.54
C GLY A 83 4.17 5.32 7.21
N LEU A 84 3.37 5.82 8.13
CA LEU A 84 2.47 5.04 8.96
C LEU A 84 1.09 5.71 9.01
N SER A 85 0.01 4.94 8.80
CA SER A 85 -1.34 5.46 9.06
C SER A 85 -1.51 5.76 10.54
N MET A 86 -1.98 6.98 10.84
CA MET A 86 -2.35 7.39 12.19
C MET A 86 -3.72 6.81 12.58
N VAL A 87 -4.57 6.46 11.60
CA VAL A 87 -5.79 5.69 11.81
C VAL A 87 -5.41 4.22 11.88
N TYR A 88 -5.64 3.59 13.03
CA TYR A 88 -5.16 2.23 13.30
C TYR A 88 -5.73 1.20 12.33
N PHE A 89 -7.03 1.23 12.07
CA PHE A 89 -7.70 0.23 11.22
C PHE A 89 -7.44 0.43 9.71
N ASP A 90 -6.85 1.56 9.31
CA ASP A 90 -6.37 1.80 7.94
C ASP A 90 -4.96 1.22 7.71
N ARG A 91 -4.31 0.67 8.75
CA ARG A 91 -3.00 0.04 8.62
C ARG A 91 -3.14 -1.28 7.88
N PRO A 92 -2.38 -1.52 6.79
CA PRO A 92 -2.37 -2.82 6.14
C PRO A 92 -1.74 -3.88 7.06
N ASP A 93 -2.06 -5.15 6.83
CA ASP A 93 -1.31 -6.25 7.46
C ASP A 93 0.19 -6.09 7.15
N PRO A 94 1.10 -6.32 8.12
CA PRO A 94 2.54 -6.19 7.91
C PRO A 94 3.03 -7.05 6.74
N SER A 95 4.03 -6.56 6.00
CA SER A 95 4.67 -7.31 4.93
C SER A 95 5.40 -8.54 5.50
N SER A 96 5.47 -9.62 4.72
CA SER A 96 6.30 -10.81 5.02
C SER A 96 7.80 -10.50 5.06
N PHE A 97 8.22 -9.38 4.53
CA PHE A 97 9.56 -8.82 4.68
C PHE A 97 9.44 -7.52 5.47
N PHE A 98 9.81 -7.54 6.71
CA PHE A 98 9.59 -6.48 7.70
C PHE A 98 9.91 -5.08 7.17
N PHE A 99 11.06 -4.88 6.50
CA PHE A 99 11.52 -3.59 6.01
C PHE A 99 10.60 -2.96 4.93
N ASN A 100 9.80 -3.76 4.24
CA ASN A 100 8.82 -3.26 3.28
C ASN A 100 7.62 -2.59 3.96
N THR A 101 7.34 -2.88 5.22
CA THR A 101 6.14 -2.42 5.93
C THR A 101 6.03 -0.90 5.95
N ALA A 102 7.13 -0.19 6.19
CA ALA A 102 7.14 1.28 6.25
C ALA A 102 6.83 1.96 4.91
N VAL A 103 7.03 1.28 3.78
CA VAL A 103 6.79 1.81 2.42
C VAL A 103 5.77 0.99 1.62
N GLN A 104 5.06 0.08 2.26
CA GLN A 104 4.19 -0.93 1.64
C GLN A 104 3.16 -0.33 0.66
N ARG A 105 2.66 0.88 0.93
CA ARG A 105 1.70 1.58 0.06
C ARG A 105 2.23 1.89 -1.35
N TRP A 106 3.55 1.95 -1.50
CA TRP A 106 4.22 2.25 -2.75
C TRP A 106 4.64 1.00 -3.52
N LEU A 107 4.58 -0.16 -2.89
CA LEU A 107 5.02 -1.42 -3.48
C LEU A 107 3.85 -2.13 -4.18
N PRO A 108 4.10 -2.84 -5.29
CA PRO A 108 3.10 -3.69 -5.89
C PRO A 108 2.71 -4.83 -4.93
N SER A 109 1.45 -5.23 -4.95
CA SER A 109 0.91 -6.31 -4.13
C SER A 109 -0.22 -7.05 -4.87
N PHE A 110 -0.70 -8.15 -4.31
CA PHE A 110 -1.90 -8.85 -4.82
C PHE A 110 -3.10 -7.90 -4.96
N GLN A 111 -3.35 -7.03 -3.97
CA GLN A 111 -4.48 -6.10 -3.99
C GLN A 111 -4.32 -4.98 -5.04
N THR A 112 -3.09 -4.63 -5.41
CA THR A 112 -2.83 -3.57 -6.41
C THR A 112 -2.61 -4.12 -7.81
N THR A 113 -2.31 -5.42 -7.97
CA THR A 113 -2.11 -6.07 -9.27
C THR A 113 -3.46 -6.44 -9.89
N LYS A 114 -3.90 -5.65 -10.86
CA LYS A 114 -5.21 -5.81 -11.50
C LYS A 114 -5.09 -6.53 -12.84
N PHE A 115 -6.03 -7.45 -13.06
CA PHE A 115 -6.31 -8.06 -14.35
C PHE A 115 -7.49 -7.34 -15.00
N TYR A 116 -7.49 -7.28 -16.34
CA TYR A 116 -8.51 -6.57 -17.10
C TYR A 116 -9.02 -7.42 -18.25
N ASN A 117 -10.33 -7.51 -18.37
CA ASN A 117 -11.00 -8.02 -19.55
C ASN A 117 -11.65 -6.84 -20.27
N VAL A 118 -11.10 -6.46 -21.40
CA VAL A 118 -11.49 -5.26 -22.15
C VAL A 118 -11.85 -5.62 -23.60
N PHE A 119 -12.88 -4.99 -24.15
CA PHE A 119 -13.28 -5.23 -25.54
C PHE A 119 -12.38 -4.51 -26.54
N ILE A 120 -11.82 -3.39 -26.10
CA ILE A 120 -10.88 -2.56 -26.87
C ILE A 120 -9.64 -2.36 -26.01
N PRO A 121 -8.42 -2.46 -26.57
CA PRO A 121 -7.21 -2.20 -25.82
C PRO A 121 -7.28 -0.86 -25.09
N MET A 122 -6.89 -0.86 -23.83
CA MET A 122 -6.92 0.30 -22.94
C MET A 122 -5.50 0.69 -22.54
N THR A 123 -5.19 1.97 -22.62
CA THR A 123 -3.96 2.55 -22.07
C THR A 123 -4.30 3.74 -21.20
N LEU A 124 -4.00 3.63 -19.91
CA LEU A 124 -4.13 4.75 -18.96
C LEU A 124 -2.73 5.31 -18.71
N LEU A 125 -2.54 6.59 -18.99
CA LEU A 125 -1.30 7.30 -18.70
C LEU A 125 -1.61 8.45 -17.75
N SER A 126 -0.89 8.53 -16.63
CA SER A 126 -1.03 9.60 -15.65
C SER A 126 0.33 10.15 -15.28
N TYR A 127 0.47 11.47 -15.34
CA TYR A 127 1.66 12.18 -14.94
C TYR A 127 1.31 13.32 -14.01
N ASN A 128 1.86 13.27 -12.80
CA ASN A 128 1.66 14.26 -11.76
C ASN A 128 3.02 14.83 -11.37
N PHE A 129 3.11 16.15 -11.19
CA PHE A 129 4.36 16.79 -10.81
C PHE A 129 4.12 17.99 -9.91
N SER A 130 5.11 18.34 -9.09
CA SER A 130 5.14 19.60 -8.35
C SER A 130 6.08 20.57 -9.03
N THR A 131 5.71 21.87 -8.98
CA THR A 131 6.58 22.93 -9.48
C THR A 131 7.59 23.32 -8.40
N GLY A 132 8.75 23.77 -8.83
CA GLY A 132 9.84 24.19 -7.97
C GLY A 132 11.16 23.55 -8.38
N ARG A 133 12.21 24.35 -8.53
CA ARG A 133 13.50 23.86 -9.00
C ARG A 133 14.17 22.95 -7.95
N GLU A 134 14.06 23.33 -6.68
CA GLU A 134 14.72 22.66 -5.55
C GLU A 134 13.88 21.55 -4.93
N ILE A 135 12.53 21.66 -5.00
CA ILE A 135 11.56 20.77 -4.35
C ILE A 135 10.72 19.98 -5.37
N HIS A 136 11.32 19.62 -6.49
CA HIS A 136 10.64 18.96 -7.60
C HIS A 136 10.24 17.52 -7.27
N SER A 137 9.02 17.14 -7.67
CA SER A 137 8.49 15.77 -7.54
C SER A 137 7.73 15.39 -8.79
N ASP A 138 7.92 14.15 -9.25
CA ASP A 138 7.27 13.54 -10.41
C ASP A 138 6.66 12.19 -10.03
N LEU A 139 5.48 11.91 -10.54
CA LEU A 139 4.86 10.58 -10.47
C LEU A 139 4.26 10.22 -11.83
N LEU A 140 4.92 9.33 -12.55
CA LEU A 140 4.41 8.74 -13.77
C LEU A 140 3.79 7.38 -13.48
N LYS A 141 2.54 7.18 -13.92
CA LYS A 141 1.87 5.87 -13.91
C LYS A 141 1.41 5.54 -15.32
N ALA A 142 1.66 4.33 -15.75
CA ALA A 142 1.20 3.81 -17.02
C ALA A 142 0.58 2.44 -16.82
N GLN A 143 -0.56 2.19 -17.45
CA GLN A 143 -1.25 0.92 -17.43
C GLN A 143 -1.76 0.58 -18.82
N PHE A 144 -1.44 -0.61 -19.27
CA PHE A 144 -1.93 -1.19 -20.51
C PHE A 144 -2.73 -2.45 -20.22
N ALA A 145 -3.81 -2.64 -20.95
CA ALA A 145 -4.57 -3.90 -20.96
C ALA A 145 -5.14 -4.17 -22.35
N GLY A 146 -5.08 -5.40 -22.78
CA GLY A 146 -5.64 -5.83 -24.04
C GLY A 146 -5.97 -7.30 -24.07
N ASN A 147 -7.00 -7.65 -24.83
CA ASN A 147 -7.37 -9.03 -25.06
C ASN A 147 -6.87 -9.50 -26.43
N VAL A 148 -6.13 -10.60 -26.45
CA VAL A 148 -5.73 -11.27 -27.70
C VAL A 148 -6.95 -11.91 -28.36
N ASN A 149 -7.83 -12.47 -27.54
CA ASN A 149 -9.13 -13.02 -27.93
C ASN A 149 -10.07 -13.06 -26.69
N LYS A 150 -11.28 -13.65 -26.83
CA LYS A 150 -12.26 -13.75 -25.74
C LYS A 150 -11.76 -14.53 -24.50
N ARG A 151 -10.69 -15.32 -24.62
CA ARG A 151 -10.17 -16.21 -23.58
C ARG A 151 -8.82 -15.77 -23.02
N ILE A 152 -8.08 -14.92 -23.74
CA ILE A 152 -6.71 -14.53 -23.38
C ILE A 152 -6.63 -13.03 -23.25
N GLY A 153 -6.16 -12.58 -22.10
CA GLY A 153 -5.84 -11.17 -21.87
C GLY A 153 -4.44 -11.00 -21.31
N ILE A 154 -3.87 -9.86 -21.61
CA ILE A 154 -2.55 -9.42 -21.18
C ILE A 154 -2.63 -8.00 -20.61
N GLY A 155 -1.80 -7.71 -19.65
CA GLY A 155 -1.67 -6.38 -19.08
C GLY A 155 -0.23 -6.06 -18.71
N ALA A 156 0.07 -4.78 -18.67
CA ALA A 156 1.35 -4.26 -18.20
C ALA A 156 1.11 -2.99 -17.39
N SER A 157 1.86 -2.79 -16.32
CA SER A 157 1.81 -1.60 -15.50
C SER A 157 3.22 -1.09 -15.19
N ALA A 158 3.36 0.22 -15.07
CA ALA A 158 4.60 0.85 -14.65
C ALA A 158 4.29 2.07 -13.78
N MET A 159 5.07 2.27 -12.72
CA MET A 159 5.02 3.46 -11.88
C MET A 159 6.45 3.94 -11.62
N TYR A 160 6.69 5.22 -11.89
CA TYR A 160 7.98 5.86 -11.67
C TYR A 160 7.80 7.12 -10.81
N PRO A 161 7.95 7.00 -9.48
CA PRO A 161 8.04 8.14 -8.57
C PRO A 161 9.47 8.69 -8.53
N TYR A 162 9.58 10.01 -8.48
CA TYR A 162 10.83 10.74 -8.29
C TYR A 162 10.59 12.00 -7.48
N THR A 163 11.42 12.29 -6.51
CA THR A 163 11.41 13.57 -5.82
C THR A 163 12.80 13.99 -5.36
N LYS A 164 13.06 15.28 -5.41
CA LYS A 164 14.21 15.89 -4.72
C LYS A 164 13.99 16.08 -3.23
N GLY A 165 12.73 15.88 -2.75
CA GLY A 165 12.31 16.18 -1.39
C GLY A 165 12.18 17.68 -1.13
N CYS A 166 11.54 18.04 -0.03
CA CYS A 166 11.34 19.43 0.39
C CYS A 166 12.43 19.94 1.31
N TYR A 167 13.06 19.04 2.03
CA TYR A 167 14.16 19.31 2.97
C TYR A 167 15.46 18.69 2.44
N ALA A 168 16.61 19.06 3.05
CA ALA A 168 17.90 18.47 2.71
C ALA A 168 17.88 16.94 2.87
N GLU A 169 18.67 16.21 2.11
CA GLU A 169 18.83 14.75 2.16
C GLU A 169 17.51 13.93 2.14
N GLN A 170 16.46 14.43 1.46
CA GLN A 170 15.13 13.85 1.42
C GLN A 170 14.73 13.39 0.00
N ALA A 171 15.69 13.13 -0.87
CA ALA A 171 15.41 12.70 -2.23
C ALA A 171 14.96 11.23 -2.27
N SER A 172 14.05 10.91 -3.20
CA SER A 172 13.70 9.52 -3.49
C SER A 172 13.46 9.28 -4.97
N LYS A 173 13.65 8.04 -5.39
CA LYS A 173 13.31 7.56 -6.73
C LYS A 173 12.90 6.09 -6.68
N GLY A 174 11.97 5.72 -7.56
CA GLY A 174 11.51 4.33 -7.62
C GLY A 174 11.13 3.91 -9.03
N LEU A 175 10.99 2.61 -9.20
CA LEU A 175 10.40 1.99 -10.37
C LEU A 175 9.64 0.76 -9.92
N ASN A 176 8.35 0.70 -10.24
CA ASN A 176 7.55 -0.50 -10.17
C ASN A 176 7.18 -0.92 -11.59
N PHE A 177 7.24 -2.20 -11.87
CA PHE A 177 6.85 -2.78 -13.14
C PHE A 177 6.03 -4.04 -12.88
N GLY A 178 4.92 -4.20 -13.61
CA GLY A 178 4.05 -5.35 -13.48
C GLY A 178 3.61 -5.88 -14.84
N LEU A 179 3.49 -7.19 -14.96
CA LEU A 179 2.90 -7.91 -16.09
C LEU A 179 1.79 -8.82 -15.59
N THR A 180 0.70 -8.90 -16.33
CA THR A 180 -0.40 -9.81 -16.05
C THR A 180 -0.78 -10.59 -17.30
N PHE A 181 -1.14 -11.84 -17.12
CA PHE A 181 -1.62 -12.74 -18.15
C PHE A 181 -2.74 -13.61 -17.60
N TYR A 182 -3.79 -13.82 -18.37
CA TYR A 182 -4.79 -14.82 -18.05
C TYR A 182 -5.27 -15.57 -19.28
N TYR A 183 -5.67 -16.82 -19.05
CA TYR A 183 -6.42 -17.65 -19.97
C TYR A 183 -7.66 -18.21 -19.26
N THR A 184 -8.83 -18.05 -19.86
CA THR A 184 -10.10 -18.56 -19.36
C THR A 184 -10.74 -19.45 -20.40
N GLY A 185 -10.48 -20.75 -20.30
CA GLY A 185 -11.15 -21.79 -21.09
C GLY A 185 -12.34 -22.38 -20.31
N ASP A 186 -13.04 -23.31 -20.93
CA ASP A 186 -14.22 -23.95 -20.32
C ASP A 186 -13.79 -24.84 -19.13
N HIS A 187 -12.84 -25.74 -19.35
CA HIS A 187 -12.32 -26.66 -18.32
C HIS A 187 -11.05 -26.18 -17.64
N TYR A 188 -10.24 -25.37 -18.30
CA TYR A 188 -8.95 -24.94 -17.78
C TYR A 188 -8.84 -23.43 -17.74
N GLN A 189 -8.39 -22.92 -16.60
CA GLN A 189 -8.16 -21.50 -16.34
C GLN A 189 -6.76 -21.32 -15.75
N THR A 190 -6.06 -20.28 -16.16
CA THR A 190 -4.78 -19.91 -15.55
C THR A 190 -4.63 -18.39 -15.50
N GLN A 191 -3.96 -17.93 -14.48
CA GLN A 191 -3.66 -16.54 -14.25
C GLN A 191 -2.24 -16.41 -13.73
N MET A 192 -1.52 -15.44 -14.22
CA MET A 192 -0.13 -15.21 -13.85
C MET A 192 0.11 -13.72 -13.74
N PHE A 193 0.95 -13.33 -12.79
CA PHE A 193 1.53 -12.00 -12.79
C PHE A 193 3.01 -12.05 -12.39
N TYR A 194 3.72 -11.05 -12.83
CA TYR A 194 5.08 -10.75 -12.41
C TYR A 194 5.15 -9.29 -12.01
N ASN A 195 5.62 -9.04 -10.80
CA ASN A 195 5.88 -7.72 -10.25
C ASN A 195 7.37 -7.56 -9.95
N GLN A 196 7.90 -6.39 -10.22
CA GLN A 196 9.25 -6.00 -9.83
C GLN A 196 9.24 -4.56 -9.33
N TYR A 197 9.99 -4.30 -8.26
CA TYR A 197 10.18 -2.94 -7.77
C TYR A 197 11.63 -2.68 -7.37
N ARG A 198 12.00 -1.40 -7.43
CA ARG A 198 13.21 -0.87 -6.83
C ARG A 198 12.98 0.56 -6.39
N HIS A 199 13.15 0.84 -5.10
CA HIS A 199 13.04 2.16 -4.50
C HIS A 199 14.34 2.54 -3.81
N VAL A 200 14.74 3.79 -3.97
CA VAL A 200 15.93 4.38 -3.33
C VAL A 200 15.46 5.61 -2.58
N ASN A 201 15.56 5.61 -1.28
CA ASN A 201 15.21 6.73 -0.40
C ASN A 201 16.47 7.24 0.29
N LYS A 202 16.74 8.55 0.18
CA LYS A 202 17.67 9.23 1.06
C LYS A 202 17.01 9.48 2.41
N GLU A 203 17.75 9.26 3.49
CA GLU A 203 17.25 9.36 4.85
C GLU A 203 17.96 10.51 5.57
N ASN A 204 17.21 11.52 5.96
CA ASN A 204 17.78 12.70 6.60
C ASN A 204 17.73 12.69 8.15
N GLY A 205 17.11 11.66 8.75
CA GLY A 205 16.98 11.54 10.21
C GLY A 205 16.09 12.63 10.86
N GLY A 206 15.43 13.47 10.07
CA GLY A 206 14.68 14.64 10.52
C GLY A 206 15.55 15.89 10.64
N ILE A 207 14.91 17.03 10.91
CA ILE A 207 15.60 18.31 11.16
C ILE A 207 16.27 18.31 12.54
N THR A 208 17.35 19.10 12.69
CA THR A 208 18.12 19.14 13.93
C THR A 208 17.38 19.83 15.07
N ASP A 209 16.63 20.91 14.77
CA ASP A 209 15.86 21.66 15.76
C ASP A 209 14.51 22.11 15.18
N ASP A 210 13.42 21.90 15.91
CA ASP A 210 12.06 22.28 15.52
C ASP A 210 11.89 23.81 15.43
N LEU A 211 12.77 24.60 16.07
CA LEU A 211 12.76 26.05 16.00
C LEU A 211 12.98 26.59 14.57
N TYR A 212 13.67 25.86 13.71
CA TYR A 212 13.78 26.23 12.30
C TYR A 212 12.42 26.35 11.58
N ILE A 213 11.40 25.67 12.10
CA ILE A 213 10.03 25.73 11.58
C ILE A 213 9.16 26.65 12.45
N THR A 214 9.20 26.48 13.79
CA THR A 214 8.28 27.14 14.73
C THR A 214 8.64 28.60 14.99
N ASP A 215 9.93 28.89 15.12
CA ASP A 215 10.48 30.26 15.37
C ASP A 215 11.85 30.43 14.69
N PRO A 216 11.90 30.55 13.34
CA PRO A 216 13.17 30.69 12.60
C PRO A 216 14.02 31.88 13.08
N ALA A 217 13.38 32.99 13.55
CA ALA A 217 14.07 34.16 14.01
C ALA A 217 14.96 33.89 15.23
N ALA A 218 14.55 32.99 16.12
CA ALA A 218 15.32 32.61 17.30
C ALA A 218 16.66 31.94 16.97
N VAL A 219 16.73 31.21 15.86
CA VAL A 219 17.92 30.41 15.44
C VAL A 219 18.72 31.07 14.32
N GLN A 220 18.21 32.18 13.71
CA GLN A 220 18.84 32.85 12.57
C GLN A 220 19.16 34.35 12.81
N GLY A 221 19.33 34.74 14.06
CA GLY A 221 19.69 36.12 14.37
C GLY A 221 18.60 37.16 13.97
N GLY A 222 17.31 36.80 14.07
CA GLY A 222 16.18 37.66 13.80
C GLY A 222 15.59 37.54 12.37
N VAL A 223 16.09 36.68 11.54
CA VAL A 223 15.53 36.41 10.19
C VAL A 223 14.37 35.43 10.30
N ASP A 224 13.16 35.86 9.95
CA ASP A 224 11.91 35.09 10.13
C ASP A 224 11.57 34.13 8.97
N HIS A 225 12.51 33.89 8.04
CA HIS A 225 12.32 32.99 6.94
C HIS A 225 13.61 32.21 6.63
N ILE A 226 13.47 30.91 6.45
CA ILE A 226 14.53 30.02 5.97
C ILE A 226 14.02 29.18 4.80
N ASP A 227 14.89 29.01 3.79
CA ASP A 227 14.62 28.04 2.75
C ASP A 227 14.63 26.61 3.35
N SER A 228 13.62 25.82 3.04
CA SER A 228 13.49 24.45 3.59
C SER A 228 14.69 23.55 3.28
N LYS A 229 15.38 23.77 2.15
CA LYS A 229 16.61 23.06 1.79
C LYS A 229 17.83 23.49 2.59
N SER A 230 17.78 24.66 3.23
CA SER A 230 18.87 25.18 4.06
C SER A 230 18.71 24.81 5.53
N ILE A 231 17.61 24.18 5.92
CA ILE A 231 17.42 23.69 7.28
C ILE A 231 18.34 22.51 7.54
N PRO A 232 19.18 22.55 8.61
CA PRO A 232 20.06 21.44 8.96
C PRO A 232 19.28 20.18 9.30
N VAL A 233 19.79 19.04 8.84
CA VAL A 233 19.24 17.71 9.09
C VAL A 233 20.25 16.84 9.82
N ARG A 234 19.78 15.79 10.49
CA ARG A 234 20.59 14.96 11.37
C ARG A 234 21.50 13.97 10.64
N LEU A 235 21.09 13.49 9.45
CA LEU A 235 21.81 12.51 8.67
C LEU A 235 22.14 13.03 7.29
N SER A 236 23.33 12.68 6.81
CA SER A 236 23.86 12.97 5.50
C SER A 236 24.34 11.68 4.82
N GLU A 237 24.18 11.58 3.51
CA GLU A 237 24.60 10.44 2.68
C GLU A 237 24.10 9.06 3.15
N VAL A 238 22.90 9.01 3.76
CA VAL A 238 22.24 7.79 4.21
C VAL A 238 21.16 7.39 3.21
N HIS A 239 21.10 6.11 2.86
CA HIS A 239 20.17 5.58 1.85
C HIS A 239 19.56 4.25 2.28
N ASN A 240 18.25 4.10 2.11
CA ASN A 240 17.56 2.81 2.08
C ASN A 240 17.22 2.45 0.62
N ILE A 241 17.68 1.29 0.16
CA ILE A 241 17.43 0.76 -1.18
C ILE A 241 16.64 -0.53 -1.04
N LEU A 242 15.37 -0.48 -1.43
CA LEU A 242 14.49 -1.63 -1.44
C LEU A 242 14.32 -2.15 -2.86
N SER A 243 14.39 -3.44 -3.04
CA SER A 243 14.10 -4.12 -4.31
C SER A 243 13.43 -5.46 -4.07
N GLY A 244 12.53 -5.83 -4.98
CA GLY A 244 11.86 -7.11 -4.89
C GLY A 244 11.30 -7.56 -6.23
N GLN A 245 11.02 -8.85 -6.29
CA GLN A 245 10.41 -9.56 -7.41
C GLN A 245 9.37 -10.52 -6.86
N GLU A 246 8.23 -10.55 -7.48
CA GLU A 246 7.15 -11.48 -7.16
C GLU A 246 6.63 -12.11 -8.44
N PHE A 247 6.57 -13.41 -8.48
CA PHE A 247 5.97 -14.18 -9.57
C PHE A 247 4.88 -15.08 -8.99
N TYR A 248 3.68 -14.90 -9.47
CA TYR A 248 2.54 -15.71 -9.10
C TYR A 248 1.93 -16.37 -10.30
N MET A 249 1.52 -17.63 -10.15
CA MET A 249 0.66 -18.31 -11.11
C MET A 249 -0.37 -19.16 -10.40
N SER A 250 -1.57 -19.24 -10.97
CA SER A 250 -2.61 -20.16 -10.55
C SER A 250 -3.16 -20.93 -11.74
N HIS A 251 -3.48 -22.20 -11.50
CA HIS A 251 -4.09 -23.11 -12.45
C HIS A 251 -5.36 -23.68 -11.82
N ALA A 252 -6.44 -23.66 -12.56
CA ALA A 252 -7.69 -24.26 -12.13
C ALA A 252 -8.24 -25.19 -13.21
N TYR A 253 -8.53 -26.43 -12.85
CA TYR A 253 -9.22 -27.37 -13.72
C TYR A 253 -10.66 -27.57 -13.24
N CYS A 254 -11.62 -27.22 -14.10
CA CYS A 254 -13.03 -27.19 -13.80
C CYS A 254 -13.73 -28.47 -14.27
N LEU A 255 -14.37 -29.18 -13.34
CA LEU A 255 -15.30 -30.25 -13.60
C LEU A 255 -16.73 -29.73 -13.44
N GLY A 256 -17.61 -30.15 -14.37
CA GLY A 256 -18.99 -29.69 -14.34
C GLY A 256 -19.84 -30.38 -15.42
N PHE A 257 -21.00 -29.85 -15.64
CA PHE A 257 -21.92 -30.28 -16.66
C PHE A 257 -22.26 -29.13 -17.61
N TYR A 258 -22.62 -29.48 -18.84
CA TYR A 258 -23.05 -28.52 -19.83
C TYR A 258 -24.54 -28.19 -19.64
N ARG A 259 -24.86 -26.91 -19.58
CA ARG A 259 -26.25 -26.40 -19.58
C ARG A 259 -26.53 -25.79 -20.94
N ASP A 260 -27.67 -26.10 -21.49
CA ASP A 260 -28.16 -25.45 -22.70
C ASP A 260 -28.64 -24.03 -22.34
N ILE A 261 -28.10 -23.05 -23.05
CA ILE A 261 -28.44 -21.64 -22.94
C ILE A 261 -28.95 -21.08 -24.26
N THR A 262 -29.30 -21.96 -25.20
CA THR A 262 -29.84 -21.59 -26.51
C THR A 262 -31.12 -20.76 -26.35
N GLN A 263 -31.15 -19.58 -26.91
CA GLN A 263 -32.37 -18.76 -26.95
C GLN A 263 -33.24 -19.22 -28.11
N PRO A 264 -34.57 -19.05 -28.03
CA PRO A 264 -35.48 -19.49 -29.09
C PRO A 264 -35.19 -18.92 -30.48
N GLU A 265 -34.46 -17.81 -30.54
CA GLU A 265 -34.08 -17.11 -31.78
C GLU A 265 -32.66 -17.50 -32.28
N ASP A 266 -31.93 -18.28 -31.52
CA ASP A 266 -30.57 -18.71 -31.90
C ASP A 266 -30.63 -19.84 -32.94
N THR A 267 -29.89 -19.69 -34.02
CA THR A 267 -29.75 -20.71 -35.07
C THR A 267 -28.70 -21.75 -34.71
N ILE A 268 -27.93 -21.58 -33.67
CA ILE A 268 -26.84 -22.47 -33.21
C ILE A 268 -27.07 -22.79 -31.73
N GLU A 269 -27.03 -24.07 -31.38
CA GLU A 269 -27.06 -24.54 -29.99
C GLU A 269 -25.88 -23.95 -29.22
N ARG A 270 -26.21 -23.26 -28.11
CA ARG A 270 -25.21 -22.71 -27.18
C ARG A 270 -25.25 -23.49 -25.90
N ARG A 271 -24.11 -24.03 -25.53
CA ARG A 271 -23.93 -24.75 -24.28
C ARG A 271 -22.86 -24.05 -23.44
N GLU A 272 -23.15 -23.86 -22.17
CA GLU A 272 -22.19 -23.31 -21.18
C GLU A 272 -21.84 -24.38 -20.17
N LEU A 273 -20.53 -24.52 -19.86
CA LEU A 273 -20.07 -25.38 -18.78
C LEU A 273 -20.43 -24.73 -17.44
N VAL A 274 -21.24 -25.43 -16.65
CA VAL A 274 -21.52 -25.06 -15.25
C VAL A 274 -20.49 -25.79 -14.38
N PRO A 275 -19.51 -25.09 -13.82
CA PRO A 275 -18.50 -25.72 -12.97
C PRO A 275 -19.13 -26.14 -11.64
N VAL A 276 -18.86 -27.37 -11.23
CA VAL A 276 -19.26 -27.95 -9.94
C VAL A 276 -18.06 -27.98 -9.00
N THR A 277 -16.93 -28.49 -9.50
CA THR A 277 -15.72 -28.62 -8.73
C THR A 277 -14.54 -28.06 -9.51
N LYS A 278 -13.65 -27.35 -8.83
CA LYS A 278 -12.37 -26.89 -9.36
C LYS A 278 -11.24 -27.51 -8.55
N PHE A 279 -10.26 -28.05 -9.24
CA PHE A 279 -8.96 -28.37 -8.67
C PHE A 279 -8.03 -27.21 -8.93
N VAL A 280 -7.45 -26.66 -7.88
CA VAL A 280 -6.63 -25.45 -7.95
C VAL A 280 -5.21 -25.77 -7.51
N TYR A 281 -4.25 -25.29 -8.26
CA TYR A 281 -2.85 -25.21 -7.86
C TYR A 281 -2.39 -23.78 -8.00
N SER A 282 -1.75 -23.24 -6.98
CA SER A 282 -1.07 -21.93 -7.07
C SER A 282 0.37 -22.03 -6.63
N PHE A 283 1.20 -21.23 -7.26
CA PHE A 283 2.62 -21.06 -6.97
C PHE A 283 2.90 -19.56 -6.81
N ASP A 284 3.58 -19.22 -5.74
CA ASP A 284 4.01 -17.86 -5.44
C ASP A 284 5.49 -17.86 -5.06
N PHE A 285 6.26 -17.11 -5.81
CA PHE A 285 7.68 -16.87 -5.54
C PHE A 285 7.90 -15.39 -5.27
N ASN A 286 8.44 -15.08 -4.10
CA ASN A 286 8.73 -13.72 -3.69
C ASN A 286 10.18 -13.62 -3.22
N ARG A 287 10.91 -12.61 -3.71
CA ARG A 287 12.27 -12.30 -3.28
C ARG A 287 12.40 -10.81 -3.01
N ASN A 288 12.77 -10.48 -1.79
CA ASN A 288 12.96 -9.12 -1.32
C ASN A 288 14.39 -8.90 -0.86
N LYS A 289 14.86 -7.69 -1.06
CA LYS A 289 16.18 -7.23 -0.61
C LYS A 289 16.07 -5.78 -0.15
N ARG A 290 16.65 -5.50 1.00
CA ARG A 290 16.99 -4.16 1.45
C ARG A 290 18.50 -4.00 1.45
N GLN A 291 18.99 -2.81 1.08
CA GLN A 291 20.37 -2.39 1.32
C GLN A 291 20.34 -1.06 2.05
N PHE A 292 20.95 -1.01 3.21
CA PHE A 292 21.14 0.20 3.98
C PHE A 292 22.58 0.67 3.85
N LEU A 293 22.75 1.93 3.46
CA LEU A 293 24.04 2.58 3.23
C LEU A 293 24.13 3.84 4.08
N SER A 294 25.22 4.00 4.83
CA SER A 294 25.58 5.25 5.49
C SER A 294 27.07 5.49 5.21
N ARG A 295 27.38 6.61 4.57
CA ARG A 295 28.76 6.93 4.13
C ARG A 295 29.38 8.10 4.87
N ASP A 296 28.59 8.89 5.57
CA ASP A 296 29.06 9.97 6.42
C ASP A 296 29.20 9.48 7.86
N ALA A 297 30.41 9.09 8.25
CA ALA A 297 30.69 8.57 9.58
C ALA A 297 30.40 9.61 10.68
N SER A 298 30.57 10.90 10.43
CA SER A 298 30.37 11.92 11.46
C SER A 298 28.89 12.06 11.83
N SER A 299 28.00 12.18 10.87
CA SER A 299 26.55 12.23 11.14
C SER A 299 26.03 10.90 11.70
N ALA A 300 26.62 9.77 11.26
CA ALA A 300 26.27 8.44 11.77
C ALA A 300 26.61 8.29 13.25
N HIS A 301 27.80 8.66 13.69
CA HIS A 301 28.23 8.60 15.09
C HIS A 301 27.44 9.54 16.01
N GLU A 302 27.00 10.68 15.49
CA GLU A 302 26.14 11.60 16.24
C GLU A 302 24.71 11.06 16.38
N PHE A 303 24.22 10.32 15.38
CA PHE A 303 22.85 9.84 15.33
C PHE A 303 22.65 8.47 15.99
N TRP A 304 23.61 7.51 15.82
CA TRP A 304 23.57 6.17 16.38
C TRP A 304 24.63 5.98 17.45
N GLU A 305 24.22 5.46 18.58
CA GLU A 305 25.09 5.19 19.73
C GLU A 305 26.07 4.03 19.49
N HIS A 306 25.65 3.06 18.64
CA HIS A 306 26.39 1.80 18.44
C HIS A 306 26.82 1.60 17.00
N SER A 307 28.03 1.03 16.83
CA SER A 307 28.56 0.52 15.57
C SER A 307 29.20 -0.84 15.82
N TYR A 308 28.49 -1.92 15.44
CA TYR A 308 28.90 -3.30 15.77
C TYR A 308 29.85 -3.93 14.75
N PHE A 309 29.84 -3.47 13.50
CA PHE A 309 30.57 -4.10 12.40
C PHE A 309 31.55 -3.17 11.69
N ASN A 310 31.23 -1.90 11.55
CA ASN A 310 32.05 -0.91 10.87
C ASN A 310 31.76 0.50 11.37
N THR A 311 32.76 1.22 11.85
CA THR A 311 32.62 2.61 12.32
C THR A 311 32.82 3.65 11.21
N ALA A 312 33.47 3.30 10.10
CA ALA A 312 33.71 4.23 8.99
C ALA A 312 32.52 4.36 8.03
N GLU A 313 31.85 3.26 7.74
CA GLU A 313 30.66 3.24 6.88
C GLU A 313 29.72 2.07 7.24
N THR A 314 28.47 2.19 6.88
CA THR A 314 27.52 1.08 6.97
C THR A 314 27.10 0.66 5.57
N ASN A 315 27.19 -0.65 5.28
CA ASN A 315 26.70 -1.25 4.04
C ASN A 315 26.17 -2.65 4.35
N GLU A 316 24.90 -2.73 4.71
CA GLU A 316 24.25 -3.98 5.07
C GLU A 316 23.17 -4.34 4.04
N LYS A 317 22.94 -5.63 3.86
CA LYS A 317 21.97 -6.16 2.92
C LYS A 317 21.13 -7.22 3.61
N ASP A 318 19.85 -6.96 3.69
CA ASP A 318 18.87 -7.84 4.28
C ASP A 318 18.08 -8.53 3.17
N HIS A 319 17.93 -9.84 3.28
CA HIS A 319 17.33 -10.66 2.24
C HIS A 319 16.20 -11.53 2.79
N HIS A 320 15.16 -11.65 2.01
CA HIS A 320 14.08 -12.60 2.23
C HIS A 320 13.68 -13.25 0.92
N MET A 321 13.50 -14.55 0.92
CA MET A 321 12.96 -15.32 -0.19
C MET A 321 11.86 -16.23 0.32
N SER A 322 10.73 -16.22 -0.35
CA SER A 322 9.57 -17.06 -0.05
C SER A 322 9.13 -17.85 -1.27
N VAL A 323 8.81 -19.13 -1.06
CA VAL A 323 8.22 -20.01 -2.06
C VAL A 323 6.99 -20.65 -1.44
N ARG A 324 5.83 -20.39 -2.04
CA ARG A 324 4.56 -20.93 -1.59
C ARG A 324 3.94 -21.82 -2.66
N ASN A 325 3.48 -23.00 -2.26
CA ASN A 325 2.73 -23.91 -3.10
C ASN A 325 1.40 -24.23 -2.44
N THR A 326 0.30 -24.05 -3.14
CA THR A 326 -1.04 -24.33 -2.64
C THR A 326 -1.76 -25.30 -3.55
N PHE A 327 -2.31 -26.36 -2.98
CA PHE A 327 -3.17 -27.33 -3.68
C PHE A 327 -4.55 -27.32 -3.02
N GLY A 328 -5.59 -27.12 -3.79
CA GLY A 328 -6.94 -26.99 -3.27
C GLY A 328 -8.02 -27.61 -4.15
N ILE A 329 -9.14 -27.86 -3.50
CA ILE A 329 -10.40 -28.30 -4.13
C ILE A 329 -11.46 -27.27 -3.73
N GLN A 330 -12.20 -26.77 -4.73
CA GLN A 330 -13.28 -25.84 -4.54
C GLN A 330 -14.57 -26.40 -5.12
N MET A 331 -15.62 -26.50 -4.31
CA MET A 331 -17.00 -26.68 -4.77
C MET A 331 -17.58 -25.30 -5.04
N VAL A 332 -17.99 -25.06 -6.28
CA VAL A 332 -18.42 -23.75 -6.76
C VAL A 332 -19.82 -23.41 -6.24
N GLU A 333 -19.99 -22.18 -5.74
CA GLU A 333 -21.27 -21.68 -5.25
C GLU A 333 -22.37 -21.72 -6.33
N GLY A 334 -23.53 -22.29 -5.97
CA GLY A 334 -24.76 -22.15 -6.73
C GLY A 334 -24.82 -22.96 -8.04
N PHE A 335 -24.03 -24.04 -8.17
CA PHE A 335 -24.16 -24.96 -9.29
C PHE A 335 -25.51 -25.70 -9.30
N GLN A 336 -26.15 -25.86 -8.13
CA GLN A 336 -27.50 -26.36 -7.94
C GLN A 336 -28.27 -25.48 -6.96
N LYS A 337 -29.62 -25.42 -7.10
CA LYS A 337 -30.48 -24.60 -6.22
C LYS A 337 -30.43 -25.00 -4.76
N TRP A 338 -30.20 -26.29 -4.47
CA TRP A 338 -30.10 -26.81 -3.10
C TRP A 338 -28.71 -26.63 -2.47
N PHE A 339 -27.70 -26.21 -3.27
CA PHE A 339 -26.34 -25.92 -2.80
C PHE A 339 -25.99 -24.45 -3.06
N PRO A 340 -26.51 -23.53 -2.24
CA PRO A 340 -26.41 -22.08 -2.49
C PRO A 340 -25.12 -21.46 -1.94
N PHE A 341 -24.13 -22.25 -1.53
CA PHE A 341 -22.85 -21.82 -1.00
C PHE A 341 -21.68 -22.51 -1.73
N GLY A 342 -20.50 -21.96 -1.61
CA GLY A 342 -19.24 -22.57 -2.04
C GLY A 342 -18.48 -23.13 -0.83
N LEU A 343 -17.78 -24.22 -1.04
CA LEU A 343 -16.91 -24.83 -0.05
C LEU A 343 -15.56 -25.12 -0.68
N SER A 344 -14.49 -24.69 -0.02
CA SER A 344 -13.12 -24.95 -0.49
C SER A 344 -12.27 -25.50 0.64
N ALA A 345 -11.35 -26.39 0.29
CA ALA A 345 -10.32 -26.89 1.19
C ALA A 345 -8.97 -26.93 0.46
N TRP A 346 -7.90 -26.53 1.14
CA TRP A 346 -6.57 -26.51 0.53
C TRP A 346 -5.46 -26.72 1.55
N ALA A 347 -4.33 -27.19 1.05
CA ALA A 347 -3.09 -27.28 1.77
C ALA A 347 -2.07 -26.33 1.16
N THR A 348 -1.34 -25.59 1.99
CA THR A 348 -0.31 -24.65 1.57
C THR A 348 1.01 -25.00 2.23
N TYR A 349 2.03 -25.17 1.43
CA TYR A 349 3.41 -25.31 1.88
C TYR A 349 4.16 -24.02 1.60
N ASP A 350 4.67 -23.38 2.67
CA ASP A 350 5.50 -22.18 2.64
C ASP A 350 6.93 -22.53 3.01
N TYR A 351 7.88 -22.12 2.18
CA TYR A 351 9.31 -22.13 2.46
C TYR A 351 9.80 -20.67 2.48
N ASP A 352 10.33 -20.21 3.63
CA ASP A 352 10.92 -18.89 3.79
C ASP A 352 12.40 -19.02 4.14
N ARG A 353 13.21 -18.18 3.52
CA ARG A 353 14.63 -18.05 3.82
C ARG A 353 14.97 -16.61 4.11
N TYR A 354 15.64 -16.38 5.25
CA TYR A 354 16.14 -15.09 5.69
C TYR A 354 17.67 -15.17 5.83
N TRP A 355 18.38 -14.11 5.42
CA TRP A 355 19.81 -13.96 5.65
C TRP A 355 20.22 -12.50 5.54
N TYR A 356 21.29 -12.15 6.26
CA TYR A 356 21.86 -10.81 6.31
C TYR A 356 23.31 -10.86 5.84
N ASP A 357 23.72 -9.87 5.04
CA ASP A 357 25.09 -9.72 4.57
C ASP A 357 25.62 -8.36 5.04
N GLN A 358 26.65 -8.38 5.89
CA GLN A 358 27.36 -7.19 6.36
C GLN A 358 28.64 -7.02 5.56
N VAL A 359 28.91 -5.81 5.08
CA VAL A 359 30.20 -5.49 4.47
C VAL A 359 31.16 -5.11 5.59
N MET A 360 32.03 -6.05 5.90
CA MET A 360 33.09 -5.86 6.90
C MET A 360 34.24 -5.03 6.33
N PRO A 361 34.94 -4.23 7.17
CA PRO A 361 36.16 -3.57 6.76
C PRO A 361 37.17 -4.57 6.22
N GLU A 362 37.76 -4.28 5.05
CA GLU A 362 38.84 -5.08 4.50
C GLU A 362 40.14 -4.81 5.28
N ALA A 363 40.92 -5.87 5.57
CA ALA A 363 42.24 -5.70 6.13
C ALA A 363 43.14 -4.98 5.13
N ASN A 364 44.03 -4.13 5.63
CA ASN A 364 45.05 -3.48 4.81
C ASN A 364 46.00 -4.49 4.17
N ALA A 365 46.69 -4.11 3.10
CA ALA A 365 47.62 -4.98 2.39
C ALA A 365 48.79 -5.47 3.25
N ASP A 366 49.10 -4.80 4.35
CA ASP A 366 50.10 -5.15 5.34
C ASP A 366 49.61 -6.08 6.47
N GLY A 367 48.31 -6.48 6.41
CA GLY A 367 47.68 -7.34 7.39
C GLY A 367 47.17 -6.60 8.65
N THR A 368 47.27 -5.27 8.69
CA THR A 368 46.67 -4.47 9.77
C THR A 368 45.18 -4.38 9.60
N PRO A 369 44.38 -4.16 10.70
CA PRO A 369 42.97 -3.92 10.61
C PRO A 369 42.64 -2.76 9.67
N GLY A 370 41.62 -2.94 8.81
CA GLY A 370 41.18 -1.91 7.88
C GLY A 370 40.49 -0.74 8.59
N THR A 371 40.29 0.35 7.87
CA THR A 371 39.55 1.53 8.36
C THR A 371 38.14 1.12 8.81
N GLY A 372 37.71 1.55 10.01
CA GLY A 372 36.40 1.24 10.55
C GLY A 372 36.33 0.03 11.49
N THR A 373 37.50 -0.54 11.86
CA THR A 373 37.60 -1.58 12.91
C THR A 373 37.87 -1.02 14.29
N GLU A 374 38.16 0.27 14.38
CA GLU A 374 38.44 0.97 15.65
C GLU A 374 37.14 1.31 16.36
N ASP A 375 37.11 1.25 17.68
CA ASP A 375 35.98 1.63 18.55
C ASP A 375 34.64 0.93 18.23
N LEU A 376 34.70 -0.33 17.76
CA LEU A 376 33.52 -1.14 17.56
C LEU A 376 32.80 -1.44 18.90
N THR A 377 31.48 -1.29 18.92
CA THR A 377 30.68 -1.74 20.04
C THR A 377 30.71 -3.28 20.12
N PRO A 378 30.99 -3.87 21.30
CA PRO A 378 30.94 -5.32 21.44
C PRO A 378 29.53 -5.83 21.28
N LEU A 379 29.37 -6.95 20.56
CA LEU A 379 28.06 -7.60 20.43
C LEU A 379 27.57 -8.08 21.80
N PRO A 380 26.26 -7.94 22.10
CA PRO A 380 25.67 -8.52 23.30
C PRO A 380 25.86 -10.04 23.34
N GLU A 381 26.03 -10.58 24.56
CA GLU A 381 26.21 -12.02 24.75
C GLU A 381 25.03 -12.82 24.20
N GLY A 382 25.31 -13.86 23.43
CA GLY A 382 24.30 -14.75 22.84
C GLY A 382 23.73 -14.30 21.50
N VAL A 383 24.02 -13.09 21.03
CA VAL A 383 23.53 -12.62 19.72
C VAL A 383 24.38 -13.20 18.59
N ASP A 384 23.73 -13.87 17.65
CA ASP A 384 24.39 -14.34 16.43
C ASP A 384 24.80 -13.16 15.54
N ARG A 385 26.05 -13.14 15.14
CA ARG A 385 26.62 -12.11 14.25
C ARG A 385 26.03 -12.13 12.83
N ASN A 386 25.54 -13.28 12.38
CA ASN A 386 24.98 -13.47 11.04
C ASN A 386 23.79 -14.43 11.07
N PRO A 387 22.68 -14.01 11.69
CA PRO A 387 21.53 -14.88 11.84
C PRO A 387 20.93 -15.24 10.48
N LYS A 388 20.61 -16.52 10.30
CA LYS A 388 20.01 -17.08 9.09
C LYS A 388 18.90 -18.04 9.48
N ALA A 389 17.83 -18.08 8.68
CA ALA A 389 16.78 -19.03 8.88
C ALA A 389 16.30 -19.63 7.56
N ASN A 390 15.97 -20.93 7.63
CA ASN A 390 15.20 -21.62 6.61
C ASN A 390 13.97 -22.17 7.34
N ARG A 391 12.79 -21.61 7.04
CA ARG A 391 11.54 -21.94 7.71
C ARG A 391 10.65 -22.75 6.78
N ASN A 392 10.10 -23.84 7.29
CA ASN A 392 9.18 -24.69 6.56
C ASN A 392 7.85 -24.73 7.31
N ARG A 393 6.78 -24.37 6.64
CA ARG A 393 5.44 -24.30 7.22
C ARG A 393 4.42 -25.00 6.34
N LEU A 394 3.64 -25.88 6.95
CA LEU A 394 2.51 -26.52 6.28
C LEU A 394 1.20 -26.08 6.95
N TRP A 395 0.30 -25.57 6.14
CA TRP A 395 -1.02 -25.11 6.55
C TRP A 395 -2.11 -25.96 5.89
N VAL A 396 -3.19 -26.15 6.64
CA VAL A 396 -4.46 -26.65 6.10
C VAL A 396 -5.52 -25.59 6.31
N SER A 397 -6.32 -25.36 5.29
CA SER A 397 -7.28 -24.26 5.26
C SER A 397 -8.62 -24.72 4.68
N GLY A 398 -9.68 -24.03 5.12
CA GLY A 398 -11.02 -24.23 4.59
C GLY A 398 -11.73 -22.90 4.43
N ARG A 399 -12.59 -22.81 3.41
CA ARG A 399 -13.43 -21.62 3.13
C ARG A 399 -14.87 -22.06 2.94
N LEU A 400 -15.76 -21.32 3.56
CA LEU A 400 -17.20 -21.37 3.30
C LEU A 400 -17.62 -20.00 2.76
N GLU A 401 -18.25 -19.97 1.58
CA GLU A 401 -18.62 -18.69 0.97
C GLU A 401 -19.99 -18.70 0.32
N LYS A 402 -20.62 -17.54 0.30
CA LYS A 402 -21.80 -17.23 -0.49
C LYS A 402 -21.70 -15.79 -0.98
N GLN A 403 -21.24 -15.62 -2.21
CA GLN A 403 -20.97 -14.30 -2.80
C GLN A 403 -22.02 -13.84 -3.82
N LYS A 404 -22.74 -14.80 -4.44
CA LYS A 404 -23.78 -14.52 -5.45
C LYS A 404 -25.14 -14.12 -4.87
N GLY A 405 -25.29 -14.11 -3.54
CA GLY A 405 -26.53 -13.74 -2.86
C GLY A 405 -26.90 -12.28 -3.03
N LYS A 406 -28.19 -11.97 -3.32
CA LYS A 406 -28.68 -10.59 -3.41
C LYS A 406 -28.91 -9.94 -2.05
N VAL A 407 -29.32 -10.72 -1.05
CA VAL A 407 -29.68 -10.27 0.30
C VAL A 407 -28.58 -10.58 1.29
N ILE A 408 -28.07 -11.79 1.28
CA ILE A 408 -27.06 -12.26 2.23
C ILE A 408 -25.85 -12.75 1.46
N ARG A 409 -24.69 -12.24 1.82
CA ARG A 409 -23.37 -12.68 1.37
C ARG A 409 -22.50 -12.93 2.60
N TYR A 410 -21.68 -13.96 2.58
CA TYR A 410 -20.71 -14.24 3.62
C TYR A 410 -19.50 -14.97 3.06
N LEU A 411 -18.40 -14.85 3.78
CA LEU A 411 -17.16 -15.58 3.57
C LEU A 411 -16.55 -15.86 4.93
N ALA A 412 -16.20 -17.10 5.16
CA ALA A 412 -15.49 -17.54 6.37
C ALA A 412 -14.30 -18.40 5.97
N ASP A 413 -13.11 -17.97 6.36
CA ASP A 413 -11.84 -18.67 6.14
C ASP A 413 -11.27 -19.13 7.47
N ALA A 414 -10.76 -20.35 7.52
CA ALA A 414 -10.00 -20.87 8.64
C ALA A 414 -8.71 -21.51 8.15
N ARG A 415 -7.58 -21.17 8.78
CA ARG A 415 -6.26 -21.68 8.45
C ARG A 415 -5.54 -22.13 9.72
N PHE A 416 -5.01 -23.34 9.70
CA PHE A 416 -4.32 -23.98 10.82
C PHE A 416 -2.94 -24.45 10.39
N GLY A 417 -1.91 -24.09 11.16
CA GLY A 417 -0.55 -24.56 10.98
C GLY A 417 -0.37 -25.97 11.53
N LEU A 418 -0.09 -26.92 10.65
CA LEU A 418 0.02 -28.35 10.98
C LEU A 418 1.44 -28.80 11.26
N LEU A 419 2.41 -28.39 10.44
CA LEU A 419 3.79 -28.87 10.52
C LEU A 419 4.81 -27.75 10.41
N GLY A 420 6.01 -28.03 10.90
CA GLY A 420 7.13 -27.10 10.87
C GLY A 420 6.93 -25.91 11.77
N ASP A 421 7.42 -24.76 11.35
CA ASP A 421 7.35 -23.51 12.13
C ASP A 421 5.94 -22.93 12.27
N ALA A 422 4.96 -23.49 11.58
CA ALA A 422 3.56 -23.07 11.69
C ALA A 422 2.79 -23.79 12.82
N ILE A 423 3.37 -24.75 13.53
CA ILE A 423 2.64 -25.56 14.52
C ILE A 423 1.95 -24.66 15.55
N GLY A 424 0.62 -24.84 15.70
CA GLY A 424 -0.21 -24.12 16.66
C GLY A 424 -0.52 -22.67 16.25
N GLU A 425 -0.22 -22.28 15.00
CA GLU A 425 -0.71 -21.04 14.43
C GLU A 425 -2.14 -21.21 13.93
N VAL A 426 -2.93 -20.18 14.12
CA VAL A 426 -4.35 -20.13 13.75
C VAL A 426 -4.66 -18.78 13.13
N ASP A 427 -5.37 -18.77 12.01
CA ASP A 427 -5.90 -17.55 11.37
C ASP A 427 -7.32 -17.84 10.88
N VAL A 428 -8.31 -17.28 11.55
CA VAL A 428 -9.73 -17.42 11.20
C VAL A 428 -10.26 -16.03 10.88
N ARG A 429 -10.91 -15.89 9.73
CA ARG A 429 -11.48 -14.62 9.28
C ARG A 429 -12.90 -14.86 8.81
N GLY A 430 -13.75 -13.85 8.95
CA GLY A 430 -15.10 -13.89 8.44
C GLY A 430 -15.61 -12.52 8.08
N ASN A 431 -16.39 -12.47 7.02
CA ASN A 431 -17.21 -11.31 6.70
C ASN A 431 -18.64 -11.75 6.40
N PHE A 432 -19.57 -10.89 6.73
CA PHE A 432 -20.99 -11.08 6.51
C PHE A 432 -21.58 -9.76 6.02
N THR A 433 -22.34 -9.78 4.92
CA THR A 433 -23.02 -8.60 4.39
C THR A 433 -24.47 -8.94 4.15
N THR A 434 -25.35 -8.09 4.65
CA THR A 434 -26.78 -8.18 4.36
C THR A 434 -27.31 -6.90 3.76
N ARG A 435 -28.21 -7.03 2.80
CA ARG A 435 -28.92 -5.93 2.17
C ARG A 435 -30.40 -6.10 2.39
N PHE A 436 -31.05 -5.09 2.93
CA PHE A 436 -32.47 -5.08 3.14
C PHE A 436 -33.08 -3.75 2.66
N ARG A 437 -34.34 -3.83 2.29
CA ARG A 437 -35.06 -2.66 1.81
C ARG A 437 -35.62 -1.87 3.00
N LEU A 438 -35.25 -0.59 3.08
CA LEU A 438 -35.81 0.35 4.04
C LEU A 438 -36.51 1.48 3.28
N GLY A 439 -37.85 1.48 3.26
CA GLY A 439 -38.61 2.38 2.42
C GLY A 439 -38.44 2.11 0.93
N LYS A 440 -37.92 3.09 0.18
CA LYS A 440 -37.67 2.98 -1.27
C LYS A 440 -36.26 2.48 -1.62
N ASP A 441 -35.33 2.55 -0.68
CA ASP A 441 -33.94 2.28 -0.90
C ASP A 441 -33.43 1.03 -0.16
N THR A 442 -32.25 0.57 -0.51
CA THR A 442 -31.61 -0.61 0.07
C THR A 442 -30.46 -0.17 0.98
N VAL A 443 -30.52 -0.58 2.23
CA VAL A 443 -29.45 -0.40 3.23
C VAL A 443 -28.56 -1.61 3.21
N GLU A 444 -27.26 -1.40 3.35
CA GLU A 444 -26.27 -2.46 3.50
C GLU A 444 -25.69 -2.43 4.91
N ILE A 445 -25.71 -3.58 5.59
CA ILE A 445 -24.98 -3.82 6.82
C ILE A 445 -23.94 -4.88 6.54
N ALA A 446 -22.69 -4.59 6.86
CA ALA A 446 -21.61 -5.56 6.85
C ALA A 446 -21.02 -5.73 8.24
N ALA A 447 -20.57 -6.93 8.55
CA ALA A 447 -19.80 -7.25 9.74
C ALA A 447 -18.57 -8.05 9.32
N GLU A 448 -17.43 -7.77 9.92
CA GLU A 448 -16.20 -8.48 9.67
C GLU A 448 -15.47 -8.78 10.98
N GLY A 449 -14.66 -9.80 10.98
CA GLY A 449 -13.84 -10.10 12.13
C GLY A 449 -12.79 -11.14 11.83
N PHE A 450 -11.79 -11.19 12.70
CA PHE A 450 -10.79 -12.24 12.64
C PHE A 450 -10.31 -12.63 14.05
N PHE A 451 -9.80 -13.83 14.12
CA PHE A 451 -8.97 -14.30 15.22
C PHE A 451 -7.66 -14.82 14.65
N LYS A 452 -6.54 -14.24 15.08
CA LYS A 452 -5.20 -14.63 14.69
C LYS A 452 -4.38 -15.02 15.91
N ASN A 453 -3.61 -16.10 15.83
CA ASN A 453 -2.59 -16.48 16.80
C ASN A 453 -1.36 -16.90 16.01
N LEU A 454 -0.47 -15.94 15.72
CA LEU A 454 0.63 -16.09 14.78
C LEU A 454 1.96 -15.70 15.43
N GLU A 455 3.04 -16.31 15.00
CA GLU A 455 4.38 -15.86 15.38
C GLU A 455 4.68 -14.47 14.81
N PRO A 456 5.41 -13.62 15.56
CA PRO A 456 5.98 -12.41 15.02
C PRO A 456 6.92 -12.72 13.84
N ASP A 457 7.09 -11.71 12.95
CA ASP A 457 8.06 -11.83 11.85
C ASP A 457 9.44 -12.25 12.38
N TRP A 458 10.16 -13.06 11.61
CA TRP A 458 11.47 -13.57 12.00
C TRP A 458 12.49 -12.44 12.26
N THR A 459 12.43 -11.37 11.47
CA THR A 459 13.32 -10.20 11.62
C THR A 459 13.10 -9.48 12.95
N LEU A 460 11.87 -9.48 13.53
CA LEU A 460 11.60 -8.92 14.85
C LEU A 460 12.20 -9.74 15.98
N ARG A 461 12.49 -11.01 15.73
CA ARG A 461 13.12 -11.91 16.70
C ARG A 461 14.63 -11.93 16.59
N HIS A 462 15.16 -11.96 15.37
CA HIS A 462 16.59 -12.12 15.09
C HIS A 462 17.04 -11.09 14.05
N TYR A 463 17.97 -10.23 14.43
CA TYR A 463 18.52 -9.23 13.54
C TYR A 463 19.95 -8.83 13.96
N ALA A 464 20.82 -8.64 12.98
CA ALA A 464 22.17 -8.15 13.18
C ALA A 464 22.52 -7.13 12.09
N GLY A 465 22.31 -5.85 12.40
CA GLY A 465 22.72 -4.69 11.60
C GLY A 465 23.84 -3.93 12.28
N ASN A 466 24.46 -2.98 11.56
CA ASN A 466 25.59 -2.23 12.08
C ASN A 466 25.26 -1.37 13.30
N HIS A 467 24.04 -0.84 13.38
CA HIS A 467 23.62 0.04 14.47
C HIS A 467 22.66 -0.61 15.45
N PHE A 468 22.03 -1.70 15.09
CA PHE A 468 21.06 -2.43 15.91
C PHE A 468 21.24 -3.92 15.79
N VAL A 469 21.21 -4.60 16.93
CA VAL A 469 21.26 -6.06 17.01
C VAL A 469 20.28 -6.54 18.08
N TRP A 470 19.58 -7.64 17.82
CA TRP A 470 18.73 -8.28 18.81
C TRP A 470 18.54 -9.78 18.52
N ASP A 471 18.30 -10.52 19.58
CA ASP A 471 17.94 -11.94 19.56
C ASP A 471 16.84 -12.18 20.60
N ASN A 472 15.59 -12.22 20.16
CA ASN A 472 14.41 -12.24 21.00
C ASN A 472 13.63 -13.55 20.87
N ASN A 473 13.24 -14.10 22.01
CA ASN A 473 12.34 -15.26 22.06
C ASN A 473 10.91 -14.82 22.34
N PHE A 474 10.27 -14.22 21.34
CA PHE A 474 8.89 -13.76 21.44
C PHE A 474 7.88 -14.90 21.29
N GLY A 475 6.85 -14.88 22.11
CA GLY A 475 5.67 -15.72 21.96
C GLY A 475 4.75 -15.26 20.83
N LYS A 476 3.76 -16.09 20.50
CA LYS A 476 2.76 -15.78 19.47
C LYS A 476 1.92 -14.57 19.87
N ILE A 477 1.68 -13.69 18.87
CA ILE A 477 0.76 -12.57 18.99
C ILE A 477 -0.65 -13.11 18.77
N ARG A 478 -1.55 -12.83 19.74
CA ARG A 478 -2.96 -13.18 19.62
C ARG A 478 -3.77 -11.91 19.39
N SER A 479 -4.48 -11.85 18.27
CA SER A 479 -5.32 -10.71 17.92
C SER A 479 -6.74 -11.18 17.62
N PHE A 480 -7.71 -10.44 18.16
CA PHE A 480 -9.13 -10.61 17.87
C PHE A 480 -9.70 -9.27 17.45
N ARG A 481 -10.25 -9.19 16.25
CA ARG A 481 -10.91 -7.99 15.70
C ARG A 481 -12.36 -8.29 15.37
N VAL A 482 -13.22 -7.32 15.61
CA VAL A 482 -14.59 -7.29 15.14
C VAL A 482 -14.89 -5.87 14.60
N GLY A 483 -15.52 -5.81 13.46
CA GLY A 483 -15.96 -4.56 12.83
C GLY A 483 -17.39 -4.65 12.33
N GLY A 484 -18.04 -3.51 12.24
CA GLY A 484 -19.35 -3.35 11.65
C GLY A 484 -19.40 -2.13 10.76
N HIS A 485 -20.15 -2.22 9.67
CA HIS A 485 -20.28 -1.19 8.65
C HIS A 485 -21.76 -1.04 8.27
N LEU A 486 -22.25 0.18 8.25
CA LEU A 486 -23.61 0.54 7.87
C LEU A 486 -23.57 1.59 6.76
N TYR A 487 -24.04 1.22 5.58
CA TYR A 487 -24.17 2.14 4.45
C TYR A 487 -25.61 2.46 4.13
N ILE A 488 -25.94 3.76 4.10
CA ILE A 488 -27.27 4.31 3.84
C ILE A 488 -27.21 5.15 2.56
N PRO A 489 -27.64 4.60 1.40
CA PRO A 489 -27.41 5.23 0.09
C PRO A 489 -28.10 6.59 -0.09
N TRP A 490 -29.33 6.78 0.43
CA TRP A 490 -30.09 8.01 0.18
C TRP A 490 -29.54 9.23 0.91
N THR A 491 -28.94 9.04 2.09
CA THR A 491 -28.23 10.09 2.82
C THR A 491 -26.76 10.14 2.47
N ARG A 492 -26.24 9.14 1.75
CA ARG A 492 -24.81 8.93 1.46
C ARG A 492 -23.97 8.92 2.74
N THR A 493 -24.50 8.23 3.71
CA THR A 493 -23.87 8.07 5.03
C THR A 493 -23.30 6.69 5.14
N ASP A 494 -22.03 6.63 5.52
CA ASP A 494 -21.29 5.42 5.80
C ASP A 494 -20.76 5.50 7.24
N ILE A 495 -21.11 4.51 8.05
CA ILE A 495 -20.69 4.44 9.45
C ILE A 495 -19.97 3.12 9.66
N SER A 496 -18.75 3.17 10.15
CA SER A 496 -18.02 1.97 10.56
C SER A 496 -17.56 2.06 12.00
N VAL A 497 -17.61 0.92 12.69
CA VAL A 497 -17.15 0.77 14.07
C VAL A 497 -16.28 -0.47 14.15
N ASN A 498 -15.08 -0.32 14.71
CA ASN A 498 -14.12 -1.41 14.82
C ASN A 498 -13.55 -1.50 16.25
N PHE A 499 -13.32 -2.72 16.67
CA PHE A 499 -12.64 -3.03 17.92
C PHE A 499 -11.62 -4.14 17.71
N GLU A 500 -10.45 -3.98 18.29
CA GLU A 500 -9.42 -5.02 18.30
C GLU A 500 -8.79 -5.17 19.67
N ASN A 501 -8.52 -6.41 20.07
CA ASN A 501 -7.76 -6.74 21.26
C ASN A 501 -6.52 -7.54 20.85
N ILE A 502 -5.33 -7.04 21.24
CA ILE A 502 -4.03 -7.60 20.88
C ILE A 502 -3.32 -8.03 22.15
N GLN A 503 -3.05 -9.31 22.30
CA GLN A 503 -2.23 -9.87 23.37
C GLN A 503 -0.83 -10.15 22.83
N ASN A 504 0.20 -9.96 23.66
CA ASN A 504 1.60 -10.13 23.30
C ASN A 504 2.03 -9.24 22.11
N MET A 505 1.52 -8.01 22.06
CA MET A 505 1.86 -7.06 21.01
C MET A 505 3.37 -6.80 20.99
N VAL A 506 3.98 -6.88 19.81
CA VAL A 506 5.36 -6.45 19.58
C VAL A 506 5.37 -5.00 19.13
N TYR A 507 6.19 -4.18 19.78
CA TYR A 507 6.39 -2.75 19.46
C TYR A 507 7.88 -2.41 19.61
N PHE A 508 8.31 -1.30 19.03
CA PHE A 508 9.66 -0.78 19.22
C PHE A 508 9.65 0.23 20.35
N ASP A 509 10.50 0.02 21.33
CA ASP A 509 10.66 0.90 22.47
C ASP A 509 11.45 2.19 22.14
N SER A 510 11.69 3.03 23.13
CA SER A 510 12.43 4.28 22.97
C SER A 510 13.91 4.10 22.59
N SER A 511 14.46 2.91 22.78
CA SER A 511 15.80 2.53 22.35
C SER A 511 15.83 1.92 20.94
N CYS A 512 14.70 1.99 20.21
CA CYS A 512 14.51 1.41 18.88
C CYS A 512 14.70 -0.11 18.83
N LEU A 513 14.49 -0.81 19.94
CA LEU A 513 14.56 -2.27 20.04
C LEU A 513 13.15 -2.87 20.10
N PRO A 514 12.92 -4.01 19.43
CA PRO A 514 11.63 -4.67 19.50
C PRO A 514 11.41 -5.28 20.87
N GLN A 515 10.25 -5.00 21.47
CA GLN A 515 9.80 -5.50 22.77
C GLN A 515 8.44 -6.18 22.63
N GLN A 516 8.19 -7.22 23.40
CA GLN A 516 6.88 -7.86 23.47
C GLN A 516 6.18 -7.50 24.78
N TYR A 517 4.99 -6.92 24.67
CA TYR A 517 4.16 -6.60 25.82
C TYR A 517 3.32 -7.81 26.22
N GLY A 518 3.60 -8.39 27.38
CA GLY A 518 2.88 -9.58 27.90
C GLY A 518 1.41 -9.34 28.30
N GLY A 519 0.93 -8.10 28.22
CA GLY A 519 -0.46 -7.74 28.47
C GLY A 519 -1.30 -7.67 27.21
N SER A 520 -2.42 -6.94 27.30
CA SER A 520 -3.40 -6.76 26.23
C SER A 520 -3.56 -5.28 25.90
N VAL A 521 -3.46 -4.93 24.62
CA VAL A 521 -3.76 -3.59 24.09
C VAL A 521 -5.08 -3.65 23.34
N GLN A 522 -6.01 -2.76 23.69
CA GLN A 522 -7.31 -2.65 23.05
C GLN A 522 -7.35 -1.38 22.21
N VAL A 523 -7.93 -1.48 21.02
CA VAL A 523 -8.14 -0.37 20.11
C VAL A 523 -9.60 -0.32 19.71
N PHE A 524 -10.20 0.85 19.80
CA PHE A 524 -11.55 1.13 19.34
C PHE A 524 -11.50 2.24 18.29
N SER A 525 -12.33 2.15 17.27
CA SER A 525 -12.52 3.21 16.27
C SER A 525 -13.96 3.29 15.82
N ALA A 526 -14.45 4.52 15.62
CA ALA A 526 -15.72 4.82 14.95
C ALA A 526 -15.45 5.85 13.85
N CYS A 527 -15.85 5.55 12.63
CA CYS A 527 -15.70 6.41 11.48
C CYS A 527 -17.07 6.76 10.89
N LEU A 528 -17.26 8.02 10.57
CA LEU A 528 -18.42 8.55 9.84
C LEU A 528 -17.92 9.14 8.52
N ASP A 529 -18.36 8.58 7.41
CA ASP A 529 -18.19 9.15 6.08
C ASP A 529 -19.53 9.71 5.58
N GLN A 530 -19.59 11.00 5.34
CA GLN A 530 -20.81 11.71 4.99
C GLN A 530 -20.59 12.57 3.76
N GLU A 531 -21.33 12.28 2.70
CA GLU A 531 -21.40 13.12 1.52
C GLU A 531 -22.67 13.96 1.51
N LEU A 532 -22.53 15.28 1.52
CA LEU A 532 -23.62 16.24 1.40
C LEU A 532 -23.60 16.87 0.01
N LYS A 533 -24.73 16.90 -0.67
CA LYS A 533 -24.89 17.49 -2.00
C LYS A 533 -26.07 18.45 -2.07
N PHE A 534 -25.77 19.71 -2.38
CA PHE A 534 -26.75 20.80 -2.51
C PHE A 534 -26.61 21.48 -3.88
N GLY A 535 -27.23 20.93 -4.91
CA GLY A 535 -27.09 21.41 -6.30
C GLY A 535 -25.66 21.23 -6.81
N ILE A 536 -24.96 22.36 -7.06
CA ILE A 536 -23.54 22.35 -7.47
C ILE A 536 -22.57 22.23 -6.29
N TRP A 537 -23.01 22.48 -5.09
CA TRP A 537 -22.22 22.36 -3.86
C TRP A 537 -22.17 20.92 -3.39
N ASN A 538 -20.96 20.46 -3.07
CA ASN A 538 -20.70 19.17 -2.46
C ASN A 538 -19.80 19.39 -1.25
N TRP A 539 -20.04 18.62 -0.19
CA TRP A 539 -19.24 18.65 1.01
C TRP A 539 -19.11 17.23 1.54
N ASN A 540 -17.93 16.67 1.39
CA ASN A 540 -17.60 15.31 1.80
C ASN A 540 -16.76 15.39 3.08
N ASN A 541 -17.18 14.66 4.10
CA ASN A 541 -16.50 14.64 5.40
C ASN A 541 -16.27 13.21 5.82
N ARG A 542 -15.07 12.91 6.26
CA ARG A 542 -14.71 11.67 6.92
C ARG A 542 -14.14 12.00 8.29
N ILE A 543 -14.81 11.50 9.34
CA ILE A 543 -14.49 11.80 10.73
C ILE A 543 -14.22 10.47 11.42
N THR A 544 -13.01 10.28 11.91
CA THR A 544 -12.61 9.06 12.61
C THR A 544 -12.23 9.39 14.05
N TYR A 545 -12.99 8.84 14.98
CA TYR A 545 -12.64 8.81 16.40
C TYR A 545 -11.98 7.48 16.72
N GLN A 546 -10.91 7.49 17.49
CA GLN A 546 -10.23 6.28 17.94
C GLN A 546 -9.67 6.42 19.35
N ALA A 547 -9.57 5.30 20.02
CA ALA A 547 -9.02 5.21 21.38
C ALA A 547 -8.19 3.92 21.53
N THR A 548 -7.11 4.02 22.27
CA THR A 548 -6.28 2.89 22.67
C THR A 548 -6.22 2.80 24.19
N SER A 549 -6.17 1.59 24.73
CA SER A 549 -5.99 1.36 26.16
C SER A 549 -4.56 1.63 26.64
N ASP A 550 -3.59 1.68 25.74
CA ASP A 550 -2.17 1.88 26.04
C ASP A 550 -1.53 2.89 25.06
N LYS A 551 -1.57 4.16 25.43
CA LYS A 551 -0.99 5.25 24.64
C LYS A 551 0.54 5.27 24.67
N ALA A 552 1.16 4.63 25.65
CA ALA A 552 2.62 4.57 25.73
C ALA A 552 3.23 3.64 24.68
N ARG A 553 2.52 2.55 24.36
CA ARG A 553 2.99 1.55 23.38
C ARG A 553 2.36 1.72 22.00
N LEU A 554 1.13 2.25 21.95
CA LEU A 554 0.40 2.48 20.72
C LEU A 554 -0.22 3.88 20.74
N PRO A 555 0.59 4.93 20.54
CA PRO A 555 0.09 6.30 20.50
C PRO A 555 -0.73 6.53 19.21
N LEU A 556 -1.96 7.04 19.38
CA LEU A 556 -2.88 7.36 18.30
C LEU A 556 -3.54 8.72 18.55
N PRO A 557 -3.77 9.57 17.52
CA PRO A 557 -4.60 10.75 17.66
C PRO A 557 -6.05 10.31 17.94
N ALA A 558 -6.72 11.01 18.87
CA ALA A 558 -8.08 10.66 19.28
C ALA A 558 -9.11 10.93 18.16
N LEU A 559 -8.89 11.97 17.37
CA LEU A 559 -9.77 12.36 16.27
C LEU A 559 -8.94 12.70 15.04
N SER A 560 -9.35 12.20 13.88
CA SER A 560 -8.92 12.66 12.57
C SER A 560 -10.12 13.05 11.72
N VAL A 561 -9.96 14.13 10.93
CA VAL A 561 -11.00 14.69 10.09
C VAL A 561 -10.42 14.99 8.72
N TYR A 562 -11.01 14.42 7.69
CA TYR A 562 -10.84 14.88 6.32
C TYR A 562 -12.13 15.58 5.88
N SER A 563 -12.02 16.79 5.38
CA SER A 563 -13.16 17.58 4.90
C SER A 563 -12.85 18.16 3.53
N ASN A 564 -13.71 17.89 2.55
CA ASN A 564 -13.55 18.35 1.17
C ASN A 564 -14.84 19.06 0.72
N MET A 565 -14.77 20.38 0.57
CA MET A 565 -15.85 21.21 0.11
C MET A 565 -15.56 21.71 -1.31
N PHE A 566 -16.46 21.43 -2.26
CA PHE A 566 -16.24 21.76 -3.65
C PHE A 566 -17.52 22.12 -4.42
N LEU A 567 -17.29 22.92 -5.45
CA LEU A 567 -18.27 23.21 -6.49
C LEU A 567 -18.07 22.27 -7.66
N GLN A 568 -19.15 21.67 -8.14
CA GLN A 568 -19.16 20.77 -9.27
C GLN A 568 -20.12 21.28 -10.33
N PHE A 569 -19.60 21.61 -11.50
CA PHE A 569 -20.40 22.14 -12.59
C PHE A 569 -19.78 21.75 -13.95
N ARG A 570 -20.53 22.05 -15.00
CA ARG A 570 -20.11 21.78 -16.39
C ARG A 570 -20.13 23.06 -17.20
N ILE A 571 -19.06 23.27 -17.96
CA ILE A 571 -18.97 24.33 -18.98
C ILE A 571 -18.89 23.64 -20.32
N ALA A 572 -19.96 23.64 -21.12
CA ALA A 572 -20.11 22.84 -22.33
C ALA A 572 -19.77 21.35 -22.04
N THR A 573 -18.72 20.81 -22.62
CA THR A 573 -18.25 19.42 -22.41
C THR A 573 -17.24 19.27 -21.26
N LEU A 574 -16.70 20.38 -20.75
CA LEU A 574 -15.72 20.40 -19.68
C LEU A 574 -16.44 20.22 -18.32
N GLN A 575 -16.12 19.15 -17.62
CA GLN A 575 -16.52 18.97 -16.23
C GLN A 575 -15.49 19.66 -15.32
N VAL A 576 -15.95 20.47 -14.39
CA VAL A 576 -15.12 21.28 -13.50
C VAL A 576 -15.47 20.94 -12.05
N GLN A 577 -14.43 20.75 -11.24
CA GLN A 577 -14.53 20.68 -9.80
C GLN A 577 -13.52 21.67 -9.21
N LEU A 578 -14.03 22.67 -8.51
CA LEU A 578 -13.21 23.66 -7.78
C LEU A 578 -13.47 23.48 -6.30
N GLY A 579 -12.44 23.24 -5.51
CA GLY A 579 -12.63 22.91 -4.11
C GLY A 579 -11.47 23.25 -3.20
N VAL A 580 -11.75 23.03 -1.92
CA VAL A 580 -10.81 23.12 -0.81
C VAL A 580 -10.94 21.82 -0.03
N ASP A 581 -9.83 21.13 0.20
CA ASP A 581 -9.77 20.01 1.14
C ASP A 581 -8.85 20.33 2.32
N CYS A 582 -9.16 19.75 3.47
CA CYS A 582 -8.42 19.92 4.71
C CYS A 582 -8.29 18.60 5.44
N ASP A 583 -7.07 18.27 5.85
CA ASP A 583 -6.74 17.19 6.76
C ASP A 583 -6.44 17.75 8.14
N TYR A 584 -7.03 17.16 9.17
CA TYR A 584 -6.80 17.54 10.56
C TYR A 584 -6.76 16.32 11.45
N TYR A 585 -5.87 16.32 12.42
CA TYR A 585 -5.86 15.36 13.52
C TYR A 585 -5.47 16.00 14.83
N THR A 586 -6.02 15.47 15.92
CA THR A 586 -5.77 15.97 17.27
C THR A 586 -4.33 15.70 17.71
N LYS A 587 -3.84 16.54 18.58
CA LYS A 587 -2.48 16.45 19.14
C LYS A 587 -2.26 15.12 19.87
N TYR A 588 -1.15 14.45 19.59
CA TYR A 588 -0.73 13.20 20.22
C TYR A 588 0.79 13.07 20.25
N GLN A 589 1.33 12.16 21.05
CA GLN A 589 2.76 11.87 21.07
C GLN A 589 3.07 10.93 19.89
N GLY A 590 3.47 11.51 18.73
CA GLY A 590 3.75 10.75 17.52
C GLY A 590 4.90 9.77 17.69
N MET A 591 4.88 8.68 16.94
CA MET A 591 6.02 7.76 16.85
C MET A 591 7.18 8.42 16.10
N LEU A 592 8.41 8.06 16.46
CA LEU A 592 9.62 8.41 15.74
C LEU A 592 9.92 7.37 14.66
N TYR A 593 10.69 7.74 13.67
CA TYR A 593 11.15 6.83 12.62
C TYR A 593 12.66 6.59 12.74
N GLN A 594 13.06 5.31 12.68
CA GLN A 594 14.46 4.88 12.69
C GLN A 594 14.89 4.39 11.29
N PRO A 595 15.78 5.14 10.59
CA PRO A 595 16.23 4.79 9.24
C PRO A 595 16.99 3.46 9.15
N ALA A 596 17.82 3.14 10.15
CA ALA A 596 18.65 1.93 10.13
C ALA A 596 17.82 0.63 10.18
N THR A 597 16.64 0.65 10.77
CA THR A 597 15.75 -0.51 10.87
C THR A 597 14.45 -0.34 10.07
N MET A 598 14.22 0.84 9.48
CA MET A 598 12.96 1.21 8.82
C MET A 598 11.72 0.99 9.71
N SER A 599 11.87 1.20 11.01
CA SER A 599 10.82 0.97 12.00
C SER A 599 10.31 2.26 12.61
N PHE A 600 9.07 2.22 13.11
CA PHE A 600 8.48 3.28 13.90
C PHE A 600 8.54 2.86 15.37
N HIS A 601 9.08 3.73 16.23
CA HIS A 601 9.27 3.43 17.63
C HIS A 601 8.61 4.49 18.52
N VAL A 602 8.29 4.12 19.75
CA VAL A 602 7.73 5.06 20.72
C VAL A 602 8.81 6.02 21.21
N GLN A 603 8.39 7.21 21.64
CA GLN A 603 9.29 8.17 22.22
C GLN A 603 9.61 7.81 23.68
N GLY A 604 10.79 8.23 24.16
CA GLY A 604 11.17 8.16 25.56
C GLY A 604 10.66 9.36 26.38
N ASP A 605 11.43 9.71 27.40
CA ASP A 605 11.19 10.89 28.20
C ASP A 605 11.25 12.15 27.34
N ASN A 606 10.50 13.20 27.69
CA ASN A 606 10.38 14.44 26.90
C ASN A 606 9.76 14.26 25.52
N ALA A 607 8.79 13.37 25.40
CA ALA A 607 8.11 13.11 24.14
C ALA A 607 7.49 14.36 23.51
N LYS A 608 7.79 14.58 22.23
CA LYS A 608 7.25 15.67 21.42
C LYS A 608 5.82 15.38 20.99
N TRP A 609 5.00 16.42 20.99
CA TRP A 609 3.63 16.37 20.53
C TRP A 609 3.53 16.84 19.07
N VAL A 610 2.78 16.12 18.25
CA VAL A 610 2.48 16.51 16.86
C VAL A 610 0.97 16.52 16.64
N GLY A 611 0.52 17.27 15.63
CA GLY A 611 -0.89 17.41 15.29
C GLY A 611 -1.48 18.76 15.74
N ASN A 612 -2.83 18.83 15.74
CA ASN A 612 -3.58 20.06 15.99
C ASN A 612 -3.31 21.17 14.96
N TYR A 613 -2.92 20.75 13.75
CA TYR A 613 -2.66 21.65 12.62
C TYR A 613 -3.53 21.20 11.42
N PRO A 614 -4.41 22.07 10.90
CA PRO A 614 -5.16 21.79 9.70
C PRO A 614 -4.26 21.98 8.47
N LEU A 615 -4.10 20.93 7.66
CA LEU A 615 -3.42 20.99 6.38
C LEU A 615 -4.45 21.20 5.27
N CYS A 616 -4.54 22.43 4.73
CA CYS A 616 -5.54 22.77 3.72
C CYS A 616 -4.93 22.92 2.33
N ASN A 617 -5.63 22.44 1.32
CA ASN A 617 -5.27 22.54 -0.08
C ASN A 617 -6.42 23.19 -0.88
N VAL A 618 -6.07 23.97 -1.90
CA VAL A 618 -7.04 24.52 -2.87
C VAL A 618 -6.76 23.90 -4.22
N TYR A 619 -7.80 23.43 -4.89
CA TYR A 619 -7.60 22.70 -6.14
C TYR A 619 -8.67 22.98 -7.19
N LEU A 620 -8.30 22.80 -8.43
CA LEU A 620 -9.14 22.80 -9.61
C LEU A 620 -8.91 21.51 -10.39
N ASN A 621 -9.93 20.66 -10.47
CA ASN A 621 -9.95 19.48 -11.33
C ASN A 621 -10.80 19.72 -12.56
N CYS A 622 -10.33 19.27 -13.70
CA CYS A 622 -11.05 19.35 -14.96
C CYS A 622 -11.02 18.01 -15.68
N LYS A 623 -12.15 17.64 -16.31
CA LYS A 623 -12.25 16.49 -17.21
C LYS A 623 -12.85 16.92 -18.54
N LEU A 624 -12.10 16.69 -19.61
CA LEU A 624 -12.54 16.89 -20.98
C LEU A 624 -12.45 15.58 -21.74
N TYR A 625 -13.58 14.97 -22.07
CA TYR A 625 -13.67 13.63 -22.68
C TYR A 625 -12.88 12.58 -21.88
N LYS A 626 -11.78 12.08 -22.42
CA LYS A 626 -10.89 11.05 -21.86
C LYS A 626 -9.69 11.63 -21.12
N THR A 627 -9.52 12.95 -21.13
CA THR A 627 -8.41 13.65 -20.48
C THR A 627 -8.87 14.30 -19.19
N ARG A 628 -8.11 14.10 -18.13
CA ARG A 628 -8.30 14.70 -16.83
C ARG A 628 -7.06 15.50 -16.48
N PHE A 629 -7.23 16.66 -15.88
CA PHE A 629 -6.11 17.46 -15.38
C PHE A 629 -6.50 18.18 -14.10
N PHE A 630 -5.51 18.46 -13.27
CA PHE A 630 -5.71 19.26 -12.08
C PHE A 630 -4.57 20.24 -11.86
N VAL A 631 -4.90 21.29 -11.13
CA VAL A 631 -3.98 22.25 -10.55
C VAL A 631 -4.32 22.34 -9.06
N MET A 632 -3.33 22.24 -8.18
CA MET A 632 -3.52 22.28 -6.74
C MET A 632 -2.42 23.10 -6.08
N CYS A 633 -2.83 24.03 -5.22
CA CYS A 633 -1.94 24.66 -4.25
C CYS A 633 -2.05 23.88 -2.94
N SER A 634 -1.04 23.05 -2.65
CA SER A 634 -0.98 22.29 -1.40
C SER A 634 -0.43 23.15 -0.27
N HIS A 635 -0.89 22.88 0.96
CA HIS A 635 -0.49 23.59 2.17
C HIS A 635 -0.71 25.12 2.05
N VAL A 636 -1.88 25.51 1.51
CA VAL A 636 -2.18 26.92 1.23
C VAL A 636 -2.13 27.80 2.49
N ASN A 637 -2.45 27.22 3.64
CA ASN A 637 -2.49 27.87 4.94
C ASN A 637 -1.15 27.85 5.71
N GLN A 638 -0.03 27.53 5.06
CA GLN A 638 1.29 27.54 5.70
C GLN A 638 1.55 28.90 6.37
N GLY A 639 1.78 28.86 7.69
CA GLY A 639 2.08 30.04 8.50
C GLY A 639 0.89 30.93 8.89
N TRP A 640 -0.38 30.55 8.57
CA TRP A 640 -1.54 31.40 8.90
C TRP A 640 -1.98 31.31 10.37
N PHE A 641 -2.03 30.08 10.94
CA PHE A 641 -2.57 29.86 12.29
C PHE A 641 -1.49 29.44 13.27
N SER A 642 -0.57 28.62 12.81
CA SER A 642 0.54 28.06 13.57
C SER A 642 1.68 27.72 12.63
N ARG A 643 2.90 27.67 13.15
CA ARG A 643 4.05 27.12 12.46
C ARG A 643 4.43 25.72 12.96
N ASP A 644 3.67 25.17 13.90
CA ASP A 644 3.88 23.82 14.44
C ASP A 644 3.24 22.77 13.50
N TYR A 645 3.81 22.61 12.29
CA TYR A 645 3.30 21.70 11.27
C TYR A 645 4.24 20.52 11.03
N PHE A 646 4.14 19.53 11.92
CA PHE A 646 4.92 18.30 11.84
C PHE A 646 4.04 17.10 11.53
N SER A 647 4.52 16.26 10.59
CA SER A 647 3.92 14.96 10.27
C SER A 647 4.29 13.93 11.33
N MET A 648 5.56 13.94 11.74
CA MET A 648 6.15 13.16 12.83
C MET A 648 7.15 14.06 13.58
N PRO A 649 7.53 13.71 14.82
CA PRO A 649 8.56 14.45 15.53
C PRO A 649 9.86 14.56 14.70
N GLY A 650 10.33 15.79 14.47
CA GLY A 650 11.50 16.10 13.64
C GLY A 650 11.26 16.06 12.12
N TYR A 651 10.05 15.69 11.63
CA TYR A 651 9.72 15.68 10.21
C TYR A 651 8.57 16.66 9.91
N PRO A 652 8.89 17.87 9.50
CA PRO A 652 7.87 18.87 9.17
C PRO A 652 7.14 18.51 7.87
N ILE A 653 5.88 18.94 7.79
CA ILE A 653 5.05 18.81 6.57
C ILE A 653 5.70 19.64 5.46
N SER A 654 5.57 19.16 4.22
CA SER A 654 6.09 19.87 3.04
C SER A 654 5.58 21.30 2.97
N PRO A 655 6.42 22.28 2.62
CA PRO A 655 6.00 23.67 2.46
C PRO A 655 4.98 23.82 1.33
N ARG A 656 4.40 25.00 1.20
CA ARG A 656 3.43 25.32 0.14
C ARG A 656 4.00 25.01 -1.24
N GLN A 657 3.23 24.26 -2.06
CA GLN A 657 3.64 23.86 -3.39
C GLN A 657 2.49 23.97 -4.38
N LEU A 658 2.82 24.34 -5.62
CA LEU A 658 1.91 24.17 -6.74
C LEU A 658 2.14 22.78 -7.35
N ARG A 659 1.07 22.01 -7.44
CA ARG A 659 1.05 20.65 -8.01
C ARG A 659 0.13 20.60 -9.21
N LEU A 660 0.54 19.88 -10.23
CA LEU A 660 -0.21 19.69 -11.46
C LEU A 660 -0.26 18.21 -11.82
N GLY A 661 -1.30 17.82 -12.51
CA GLY A 661 -1.39 16.48 -13.04
C GLY A 661 -2.27 16.39 -14.28
N VAL A 662 -1.93 15.44 -15.12
CA VAL A 662 -2.68 15.07 -16.31
C VAL A 662 -2.83 13.56 -16.37
N SER A 663 -4.02 13.10 -16.73
CA SER A 663 -4.29 11.67 -16.97
C SER A 663 -5.09 11.53 -18.25
N VAL A 664 -4.70 10.61 -19.10
CA VAL A 664 -5.36 10.34 -20.38
C VAL A 664 -5.71 8.86 -20.45
N ASP A 665 -6.96 8.60 -20.81
CA ASP A 665 -7.44 7.27 -21.15
C ASP A 665 -7.50 7.13 -22.68
N PHE A 666 -6.65 6.27 -23.25
CA PHE A 666 -6.59 6.00 -24.68
C PHE A 666 -7.46 4.82 -25.10
N ALA A 667 -8.41 4.37 -24.30
CA ALA A 667 -9.41 3.41 -24.74
C ALA A 667 -10.24 4.00 -25.88
N ASN A 668 -10.17 3.42 -27.05
CA ASN A 668 -10.92 3.88 -28.24
C ASN A 668 -12.36 3.37 -28.24
#